data_9c2cec0177e4efc98ca42b637cbd6bbc
#
_entry.id   9c2cec0177e4efc98ca42b637cbd6bbc
#
_cell.length_a   1.000
_cell.length_b   1.000
_cell.length_c   1.000
_cell.angle_alpha   90.00
_cell.angle_beta   90.00
_cell.angle_gamma   90.00
#
_symmetry.space_group_name_H-M   'P 1'
#
loop_
_entity.id
_entity.type
_entity.pdbx_description
1 polymer ?
#
loop_
_entity_poly.entity_id
_entity_poly.type
_entity_poly.pdbx_seq_one_letter_code
_entity_poly.pdbx_strand_id
1 'polypeptide(L)'
;MIDSIAITDEDIYNIERIMGKNFRDDEVRMVLKELGNCNIIACPGAGKTTTLIAKLAMLSEKLPSSQGICVLSHTNAAREEIEKTLGKYSSKVLAYPNYVGTIQSFIDKYLAIPAYNKLMKKKIVCIDDEQYNRIVRKHSNTLLKYGTRSFIGRKNNGDYNIGLEKLRYSYNDLGLCIYDNGKEKPFYCGKDADSYVDAKNFKNAITTLGYITFYDAYSLANKYLESFKELSEVISKRFPIVFIDEMQDTSNHQLDLLYKIFNKSVIQLIGDKNQSIYGEVGDIESIVWENLNKKTLNISKSYRMSTSIAMLCKNVAVNRDENLVGNVLRKNCSNTIFLFDNENKDRVLIEYCKLIKEMDLNEGSFYAIGSVGKENEDPNKYSIGSYFKEYNRNSLGKKRPKNYKGYFIQAQNVISIIGDNSIAINSVSDKIKEGILSILWIAGFKSKEGQPYNARTLNEKLKEKIEDYLEFNKTILNWSKDLILGEDLEWTNICKQTIEIIKPIGNLENINEDIKLFIESQTTEEEIDDINSNNVFRYNDDDGFNINIILDTIHSVKGQTHQATLLLETFNYDYNLKSILPYLINERPKKIGKRDEKRLYLSYVALSRATELVCMAMRKEDVTEELINKLVTQGWNIKKIHT
;
A
#
# COMPACT_ATOMS: atom_id res chain seq x y z
N MET A 1 19.20 -26.25 13.85
CA MET A 1 19.02 -26.66 12.45
C MET A 1 19.39 -25.54 11.47
N ILE A 2 18.99 -24.30 11.69
CA ILE A 2 19.53 -23.15 10.92
C ILE A 2 21.02 -22.95 11.23
N ASP A 3 21.46 -23.23 12.45
CA ASP A 3 22.85 -23.12 12.89
C ASP A 3 23.84 -23.99 12.08
N SER A 4 23.35 -24.99 11.35
CA SER A 4 24.17 -25.83 10.45
C SER A 4 24.23 -25.32 9.01
N ILE A 5 23.46 -24.28 8.65
CA ILE A 5 23.43 -23.69 7.34
C ILE A 5 24.34 -22.45 7.33
N ALA A 6 25.16 -22.31 6.28
CA ALA A 6 25.93 -21.11 6.03
C ALA A 6 25.72 -20.63 4.59
N ILE A 7 25.63 -19.34 4.39
CA ILE A 7 25.67 -18.70 3.08
C ILE A 7 27.11 -18.31 2.78
N THR A 8 27.67 -18.90 1.74
CA THR A 8 29.06 -18.69 1.31
C THR A 8 29.14 -17.60 0.21
N ASP A 9 30.35 -17.17 -0.09
CA ASP A 9 30.57 -16.25 -1.22
C ASP A 9 30.24 -16.90 -2.57
N GLU A 10 30.39 -18.21 -2.68
CA GLU A 10 30.00 -18.97 -3.86
C GLU A 10 28.48 -18.96 -4.07
N ASP A 11 27.69 -19.10 -2.98
CA ASP A 11 26.23 -18.98 -3.06
C ASP A 11 25.82 -17.59 -3.56
N ILE A 12 26.48 -16.54 -3.04
CA ILE A 12 26.23 -15.17 -3.45
C ILE A 12 26.57 -15.00 -4.94
N TYR A 13 27.72 -15.50 -5.39
CA TYR A 13 28.10 -15.44 -6.80
C TYR A 13 27.12 -16.17 -7.73
N ASN A 14 26.64 -17.32 -7.32
CA ASN A 14 25.64 -18.07 -8.10
C ASN A 14 24.31 -17.31 -8.22
N ILE A 15 23.82 -16.71 -7.13
CA ILE A 15 22.59 -15.93 -7.19
C ILE A 15 22.74 -14.61 -7.96
N GLU A 16 23.91 -13.96 -7.93
CA GLU A 16 24.23 -12.81 -8.76
C GLU A 16 24.06 -13.12 -10.25
N ARG A 17 24.49 -14.30 -10.69
CA ARG A 17 24.34 -14.75 -12.08
C ARG A 17 22.87 -14.99 -12.45
N ILE A 18 22.08 -15.61 -11.55
CA ILE A 18 20.66 -15.87 -11.79
C ILE A 18 19.87 -14.57 -11.87
N MET A 19 20.15 -13.62 -10.98
CA MET A 19 19.41 -12.35 -10.90
C MET A 19 19.92 -11.27 -11.87
N GLY A 20 21.09 -11.45 -12.47
CA GLY A 20 21.74 -10.39 -13.26
C GLY A 20 22.10 -9.16 -12.42
N LYS A 21 22.36 -9.32 -11.12
CA LYS A 21 22.67 -8.27 -10.15
C LYS A 21 24.02 -8.53 -9.49
N ASN A 22 24.66 -7.50 -8.96
CA ASN A 22 25.92 -7.59 -8.22
C ASN A 22 25.71 -7.11 -6.78
N PHE A 23 26.13 -7.92 -5.80
CA PHE A 23 26.09 -7.59 -4.38
C PHE A 23 27.52 -7.26 -3.90
N ARG A 24 28.08 -6.14 -4.38
CA ARG A 24 29.46 -5.71 -4.06
C ARG A 24 29.58 -4.94 -2.74
N ASP A 25 28.43 -4.50 -2.20
CA ASP A 25 28.37 -3.72 -0.98
C ASP A 25 28.56 -4.65 0.22
N ASP A 26 29.51 -4.32 1.11
CA ASP A 26 29.82 -5.15 2.28
C ASP A 26 28.66 -5.23 3.26
N GLU A 27 27.87 -4.13 3.43
CA GLU A 27 26.67 -4.14 4.28
C GLU A 27 25.64 -5.14 3.75
N VAL A 28 25.41 -5.16 2.43
CA VAL A 28 24.50 -6.12 1.78
C VAL A 28 25.00 -7.55 1.94
N ARG A 29 26.31 -7.79 1.75
CA ARG A 29 26.89 -9.13 1.93
C ARG A 29 26.79 -9.63 3.36
N MET A 30 26.98 -8.73 4.34
CA MET A 30 26.77 -9.07 5.75
C MET A 30 25.30 -9.48 6.02
N VAL A 31 24.34 -8.74 5.44
CA VAL A 31 22.91 -9.07 5.56
C VAL A 31 22.60 -10.41 4.88
N LEU A 32 23.16 -10.70 3.71
CA LEU A 32 22.96 -11.98 3.02
C LEU A 32 23.46 -13.16 3.84
N LYS A 33 24.61 -13.02 4.50
CA LYS A 33 25.25 -14.08 5.30
C LYS A 33 24.66 -14.24 6.71
N GLU A 34 23.92 -13.26 7.22
CA GLU A 34 23.33 -13.32 8.56
C GLU A 34 22.13 -14.27 8.62
N LEU A 35 22.16 -15.26 9.47
CA LEU A 35 21.11 -16.26 9.64
C LEU A 35 20.47 -16.27 11.03
N GLY A 36 20.89 -15.41 11.94
CA GLY A 36 20.32 -15.24 13.28
C GLY A 36 19.19 -14.20 13.33
N ASN A 37 18.62 -14.04 14.52
CA ASN A 37 17.68 -12.95 14.79
C ASN A 37 18.38 -11.60 14.61
N CYS A 38 17.85 -10.75 13.73
CA CYS A 38 18.41 -9.42 13.54
C CYS A 38 17.36 -8.42 13.03
N ASN A 39 17.69 -7.14 13.21
CA ASN A 39 16.99 -6.03 12.58
C ASN A 39 17.82 -5.56 11.38
N ILE A 40 17.20 -5.34 10.25
CA ILE A 40 17.84 -4.86 9.02
C ILE A 40 17.22 -3.49 8.72
N ILE A 41 18.00 -2.44 8.97
CA ILE A 41 17.60 -1.07 8.70
C ILE A 41 18.19 -0.69 7.35
N ALA A 42 17.34 -0.39 6.39
CA ALA A 42 17.79 -0.13 5.04
C ALA A 42 17.17 1.17 4.51
N CYS A 43 18.01 2.07 4.01
CA CYS A 43 17.56 3.34 3.44
C CYS A 43 16.67 3.14 2.19
N PRO A 44 15.93 4.17 1.77
CA PRO A 44 15.13 4.10 0.55
C PRO A 44 16.00 3.81 -0.67
N GLY A 45 15.57 2.83 -1.47
CA GLY A 45 16.35 2.43 -2.67
C GLY A 45 17.63 1.67 -2.39
N ALA A 46 17.86 1.18 -1.19
CA ALA A 46 19.01 0.35 -0.81
C ALA A 46 18.96 -1.09 -1.38
N GLY A 47 17.88 -1.45 -2.08
CA GLY A 47 17.72 -2.80 -2.60
C GLY A 47 17.23 -3.81 -1.56
N LYS A 48 16.46 -3.38 -0.53
CA LYS A 48 15.84 -4.25 0.49
C LYS A 48 15.21 -5.50 -0.12
N THR A 49 14.26 -5.30 -1.02
CA THR A 49 13.52 -6.39 -1.67
C THR A 49 14.45 -7.28 -2.50
N THR A 50 15.39 -6.69 -3.23
CA THR A 50 16.39 -7.45 -4.02
C THR A 50 17.27 -8.32 -3.12
N THR A 51 17.73 -7.79 -1.98
CA THR A 51 18.53 -8.53 -0.99
C THR A 51 17.73 -9.66 -0.36
N LEU A 52 16.45 -9.40 -0.03
CA LEU A 52 15.54 -10.41 0.51
C LEU A 52 15.30 -11.53 -0.50
N ILE A 53 15.07 -11.20 -1.77
CA ILE A 53 14.88 -12.18 -2.85
C ILE A 53 16.12 -13.07 -3.02
N ALA A 54 17.31 -12.48 -3.04
CA ALA A 54 18.56 -13.22 -3.14
C ALA A 54 18.71 -14.20 -1.97
N LYS A 55 18.45 -13.74 -0.76
CA LYS A 55 18.52 -14.55 0.46
C LYS A 55 17.50 -15.68 0.47
N LEU A 56 16.26 -15.40 0.09
CA LEU A 56 15.19 -16.39 -0.07
C LEU A 56 15.58 -17.47 -1.09
N ALA A 57 16.13 -17.09 -2.23
CA ALA A 57 16.57 -18.03 -3.26
C ALA A 57 17.69 -18.95 -2.75
N MET A 58 18.74 -18.41 -2.15
CA MET A 58 19.85 -19.19 -1.60
C MET A 58 19.40 -20.15 -0.50
N LEU A 59 18.57 -19.69 0.43
CA LEU A 59 18.08 -20.50 1.55
C LEU A 59 17.11 -21.59 1.10
N SER A 60 16.29 -21.34 0.07
CA SER A 60 15.36 -22.36 -0.47
C SER A 60 16.08 -23.56 -1.10
N GLU A 61 17.37 -23.44 -1.42
CA GLU A 61 18.22 -24.55 -1.90
C GLU A 61 18.87 -25.35 -0.77
N LYS A 62 19.05 -24.71 0.38
CA LYS A 62 19.80 -25.29 1.53
C LYS A 62 18.90 -25.91 2.59
N LEU A 63 17.64 -25.49 2.66
CA LEU A 63 16.68 -26.03 3.62
C LEU A 63 16.18 -27.42 3.18
N PRO A 64 15.90 -28.33 4.14
CA PRO A 64 15.23 -29.60 3.86
C PRO A 64 13.86 -29.39 3.18
N SER A 65 13.44 -30.33 2.33
CA SER A 65 12.16 -30.24 1.59
C SER A 65 10.91 -30.14 2.47
N SER A 66 11.00 -30.51 3.75
CA SER A 66 9.92 -30.38 4.73
C SER A 66 9.86 -29.01 5.39
N GLN A 67 10.86 -28.16 5.17
CA GLN A 67 10.99 -26.83 5.78
C GLN A 67 10.96 -25.75 4.69
N GLY A 68 10.35 -24.63 5.01
CA GLY A 68 10.24 -23.48 4.12
C GLY A 68 10.64 -22.19 4.80
N ILE A 69 10.73 -21.17 4.01
CA ILE A 69 10.97 -19.80 4.44
C ILE A 69 9.62 -19.07 4.43
N CYS A 70 9.39 -18.27 5.45
CA CYS A 70 8.22 -17.40 5.52
C CYS A 70 8.64 -15.96 5.26
N VAL A 71 8.06 -15.32 4.24
CA VAL A 71 8.22 -13.90 3.95
C VAL A 71 6.87 -13.22 4.11
N LEU A 72 6.81 -12.26 5.01
CA LEU A 72 5.62 -11.50 5.36
C LEU A 72 5.83 -10.02 5.04
N SER A 73 4.86 -9.40 4.40
CA SER A 73 4.85 -7.96 4.10
C SER A 73 3.45 -7.36 4.30
N HIS A 74 3.31 -6.05 4.16
CA HIS A 74 2.00 -5.39 4.21
C HIS A 74 1.22 -5.46 2.89
N THR A 75 1.92 -5.66 1.77
CA THR A 75 1.35 -5.67 0.41
C THR A 75 1.82 -6.89 -0.38
N ASN A 76 1.18 -7.17 -1.50
CA ASN A 76 1.59 -8.25 -2.40
C ASN A 76 2.83 -7.89 -3.25
N ALA A 77 3.33 -6.67 -3.17
CA ALA A 77 4.45 -6.17 -3.97
C ALA A 77 5.72 -7.06 -3.85
N ALA A 78 6.00 -7.61 -2.67
CA ALA A 78 7.15 -8.51 -2.49
C ALA A 78 7.04 -9.77 -3.37
N ARG A 79 5.85 -10.34 -3.51
CA ARG A 79 5.61 -11.51 -4.36
C ARG A 79 5.78 -11.17 -5.84
N GLU A 80 5.20 -10.07 -6.29
CA GLU A 80 5.29 -9.59 -7.68
C GLU A 80 6.75 -9.29 -8.05
N GLU A 81 7.50 -8.68 -7.13
CA GLU A 81 8.93 -8.41 -7.35
C GLU A 81 9.77 -9.70 -7.42
N ILE A 82 9.44 -10.74 -6.64
CA ILE A 82 10.06 -12.07 -6.75
C ILE A 82 9.79 -12.67 -8.13
N GLU A 83 8.55 -12.64 -8.61
CA GLU A 83 8.16 -13.16 -9.90
C GLU A 83 8.90 -12.44 -11.03
N LYS A 84 8.98 -11.11 -10.96
CA LYS A 84 9.70 -10.26 -11.92
C LYS A 84 11.22 -10.50 -11.92
N THR A 85 11.81 -10.57 -10.72
CA THR A 85 13.27 -10.62 -10.55
C THR A 85 13.84 -12.00 -10.87
N LEU A 86 13.18 -13.06 -10.46
CA LEU A 86 13.64 -14.44 -10.64
C LEU A 86 13.10 -15.13 -11.91
N GLY A 87 12.10 -14.54 -12.57
CA GLY A 87 11.51 -15.11 -13.78
C GLY A 87 11.08 -16.58 -13.57
N LYS A 88 11.56 -17.49 -14.43
CA LYS A 88 11.23 -18.92 -14.33
C LYS A 88 11.68 -19.57 -13.00
N TYR A 89 12.73 -19.05 -12.36
CA TYR A 89 13.23 -19.55 -11.09
C TYR A 89 12.27 -19.22 -9.91
N SER A 90 11.40 -18.22 -10.06
CA SER A 90 10.43 -17.83 -9.05
C SER A 90 9.48 -18.97 -8.64
N SER A 91 9.12 -19.84 -9.56
CA SER A 91 8.22 -20.97 -9.31
C SER A 91 8.76 -21.90 -8.21
N LYS A 92 10.09 -22.13 -8.16
CA LYS A 92 10.74 -22.93 -7.12
C LYS A 92 10.70 -22.24 -5.76
N VAL A 93 10.97 -20.93 -5.73
CA VAL A 93 11.04 -20.12 -4.51
C VAL A 93 9.65 -19.87 -3.92
N LEU A 94 8.62 -19.74 -4.76
CA LEU A 94 7.24 -19.51 -4.34
C LEU A 94 6.45 -20.80 -4.04
N ALA A 95 7.02 -21.97 -4.40
CA ALA A 95 6.38 -23.26 -4.16
C ALA A 95 6.39 -23.64 -2.66
N TYR A 96 5.49 -24.58 -2.32
CA TYR A 96 5.56 -25.27 -1.03
C TYR A 96 6.97 -25.91 -0.86
N PRO A 97 7.58 -25.86 0.34
CA PRO A 97 7.02 -25.46 1.64
C PRO A 97 7.11 -23.96 1.97
N ASN A 98 7.69 -23.12 1.12
CA ASN A 98 7.83 -21.68 1.34
C ASN A 98 6.47 -20.99 1.42
N TYR A 99 6.45 -19.82 2.06
CA TYR A 99 5.31 -18.92 2.09
C TYR A 99 5.78 -17.49 1.83
N VAL A 100 5.22 -16.85 0.82
CA VAL A 100 5.41 -15.43 0.53
C VAL A 100 4.04 -14.79 0.39
N GLY A 101 3.75 -13.79 1.20
CA GLY A 101 2.46 -13.11 1.18
C GLY A 101 2.32 -12.04 2.25
N THR A 102 1.09 -11.51 2.39
CA THR A 102 0.83 -10.50 3.40
C THR A 102 0.70 -11.12 4.79
N ILE A 103 0.99 -10.31 5.83
CA ILE A 103 0.76 -10.68 7.24
C ILE A 103 -0.70 -11.12 7.42
N GLN A 104 -1.65 -10.35 6.86
CA GLN A 104 -3.08 -10.66 6.93
C GLN A 104 -3.39 -12.03 6.32
N SER A 105 -2.93 -12.28 5.09
CA SER A 105 -3.20 -13.55 4.40
C SER A 105 -2.61 -14.76 5.14
N PHE A 106 -1.47 -14.59 5.79
CA PHE A 106 -0.85 -15.63 6.62
C PHE A 106 -1.73 -15.96 7.83
N ILE A 107 -2.14 -14.93 8.57
CA ILE A 107 -2.97 -15.07 9.75
C ILE A 107 -4.33 -15.65 9.40
N ASP A 108 -4.95 -15.19 8.32
CA ASP A 108 -6.22 -15.72 7.82
C ASP A 108 -6.11 -17.21 7.52
N LYS A 109 -5.10 -17.60 6.75
CA LYS A 109 -4.92 -18.98 6.29
C LYS A 109 -4.63 -19.97 7.42
N TYR A 110 -3.73 -19.63 8.33
CA TYR A 110 -3.20 -20.58 9.31
C TYR A 110 -3.90 -20.50 10.66
N LEU A 111 -4.58 -19.41 10.97
CA LEU A 111 -5.14 -19.16 12.29
C LEU A 111 -6.60 -18.72 12.26
N ALA A 112 -6.95 -17.58 11.65
CA ALA A 112 -8.27 -16.97 11.78
C ALA A 112 -9.37 -17.83 11.14
N ILE A 113 -9.18 -18.34 9.92
CA ILE A 113 -10.15 -19.23 9.25
C ILE A 113 -10.29 -20.55 10.01
N PRO A 114 -9.23 -21.26 10.42
CA PRO A 114 -9.35 -22.43 11.29
C PRO A 114 -10.05 -22.13 12.61
N ALA A 115 -9.72 -21.03 13.26
CA ALA A 115 -10.38 -20.59 14.52
C ALA A 115 -11.87 -20.38 14.32
N TYR A 116 -12.26 -19.63 13.30
CA TYR A 116 -13.65 -19.36 12.98
C TYR A 116 -14.42 -20.66 12.67
N ASN A 117 -13.89 -21.52 11.81
CA ASN A 117 -14.53 -22.79 11.45
C ASN A 117 -14.77 -23.68 12.67
N LYS A 118 -13.80 -23.71 13.60
CA LYS A 118 -13.91 -24.47 14.85
C LYS A 118 -14.93 -23.87 15.80
N LEU A 119 -14.93 -22.54 15.95
CA LEU A 119 -15.83 -21.82 16.87
C LEU A 119 -17.27 -21.83 16.36
N MET A 120 -17.48 -21.52 15.09
CA MET A 120 -18.81 -21.35 14.49
C MET A 120 -19.37 -22.64 13.85
N LYS A 121 -18.54 -23.67 13.69
CA LYS A 121 -18.86 -24.91 12.95
C LYS A 121 -19.41 -24.65 11.55
N LYS A 122 -19.00 -23.56 10.94
CA LYS A 122 -19.39 -23.08 9.60
C LYS A 122 -18.17 -22.52 8.88
N LYS A 123 -18.22 -22.50 7.55
CA LYS A 123 -17.19 -21.82 6.74
C LYS A 123 -17.41 -20.31 6.80
N ILE A 124 -16.31 -19.58 6.89
CA ILE A 124 -16.33 -18.13 6.79
C ILE A 124 -16.73 -17.69 5.37
N VAL A 125 -17.48 -16.59 5.28
CA VAL A 125 -17.90 -16.02 3.99
C VAL A 125 -16.89 -14.96 3.53
N CYS A 126 -16.53 -14.02 4.41
CA CYS A 126 -15.64 -12.92 4.06
C CYS A 126 -14.92 -12.36 5.30
N ILE A 127 -13.64 -12.01 5.11
CA ILE A 127 -12.85 -11.19 6.05
C ILE A 127 -12.60 -9.87 5.34
N ASP A 128 -13.44 -8.87 5.60
CA ASP A 128 -13.36 -7.57 4.94
C ASP A 128 -14.20 -6.54 5.70
N ASP A 129 -13.62 -5.37 6.01
CA ASP A 129 -14.30 -4.35 6.80
C ASP A 129 -15.47 -3.69 6.05
N GLU A 130 -15.37 -3.50 4.73
CA GLU A 130 -16.42 -2.87 3.95
C GLU A 130 -17.64 -3.79 3.83
N GLN A 131 -17.43 -5.09 3.56
CA GLN A 131 -18.51 -6.06 3.51
C GLN A 131 -19.15 -6.28 4.88
N TYR A 132 -18.33 -6.33 5.92
CA TYR A 132 -18.84 -6.37 7.30
C TYR A 132 -19.76 -5.18 7.55
N ASN A 133 -19.34 -3.96 7.23
CA ASN A 133 -20.14 -2.75 7.42
C ASN A 133 -21.44 -2.78 6.61
N ARG A 134 -21.41 -3.27 5.37
CA ARG A 134 -22.63 -3.45 4.55
C ARG A 134 -23.64 -4.38 5.21
N ILE A 135 -23.17 -5.52 5.75
CA ILE A 135 -24.03 -6.51 6.43
C ILE A 135 -24.55 -5.95 7.76
N VAL A 136 -23.71 -5.22 8.50
CA VAL A 136 -24.10 -4.52 9.74
C VAL A 136 -25.27 -3.56 9.46
N ARG A 137 -25.15 -2.69 8.47
CA ARG A 137 -26.21 -1.74 8.09
C ARG A 137 -27.50 -2.46 7.69
N LYS A 138 -27.40 -3.54 6.89
CA LYS A 138 -28.56 -4.33 6.44
C LYS A 138 -29.34 -4.93 7.59
N HIS A 139 -28.67 -5.40 8.64
CA HIS A 139 -29.30 -6.16 9.73
C HIS A 139 -29.47 -5.36 11.03
N SER A 140 -28.98 -4.13 11.11
CA SER A 140 -29.03 -3.31 12.33
C SER A 140 -30.46 -3.09 12.86
N ASN A 141 -31.42 -2.88 11.95
CA ASN A 141 -32.81 -2.62 12.32
C ASN A 141 -33.56 -3.87 12.80
N THR A 142 -33.17 -5.05 12.31
CA THR A 142 -33.89 -6.32 12.60
C THR A 142 -33.30 -7.09 13.77
N LEU A 143 -31.98 -7.01 13.97
CA LEU A 143 -31.27 -7.82 14.96
C LEU A 143 -30.89 -7.05 16.23
N LEU A 144 -31.02 -5.72 16.25
CA LEU A 144 -30.64 -4.90 17.40
C LEU A 144 -31.84 -4.15 17.95
N LYS A 145 -32.02 -4.16 19.27
CA LYS A 145 -33.12 -3.47 19.96
C LYS A 145 -33.06 -1.96 19.77
N TYR A 146 -34.21 -1.31 19.71
CA TYR A 146 -34.27 0.16 19.54
C TYR A 146 -33.52 0.92 20.64
N GLY A 147 -33.65 0.48 21.91
CA GLY A 147 -32.95 1.11 23.05
C GLY A 147 -31.42 1.10 22.87
N THR A 148 -30.86 -0.03 22.41
CA THR A 148 -29.42 -0.17 22.15
C THR A 148 -28.98 0.69 20.97
N ARG A 149 -29.78 0.76 19.88
CA ARG A 149 -29.50 1.65 18.75
C ARG A 149 -29.47 3.11 19.20
N SER A 150 -30.48 3.54 19.96
CA SER A 150 -30.54 4.90 20.50
C SER A 150 -29.35 5.21 21.42
N PHE A 151 -28.95 4.24 22.27
CA PHE A 151 -27.78 4.38 23.14
C PHE A 151 -26.48 4.56 22.34
N ILE A 152 -26.22 3.70 21.34
CA ILE A 152 -25.04 3.78 20.48
C ILE A 152 -25.06 5.07 19.65
N GLY A 153 -26.22 5.46 19.12
CA GLY A 153 -26.38 6.71 18.36
C GLY A 153 -25.99 7.94 19.17
N ARG A 154 -26.42 8.04 20.43
CA ARG A 154 -26.03 9.14 21.33
C ARG A 154 -24.51 9.23 21.55
N LYS A 155 -23.78 8.14 21.44
CA LYS A 155 -22.32 8.09 21.56
C LYS A 155 -21.60 8.40 20.24
N ASN A 156 -22.32 8.47 19.13
CA ASN A 156 -21.79 8.67 17.77
C ASN A 156 -22.55 9.77 17.01
N ASN A 157 -22.72 10.93 17.62
CA ASN A 157 -23.32 12.12 17.01
C ASN A 157 -24.71 11.88 16.36
N GLY A 158 -25.49 10.99 16.93
CA GLY A 158 -26.83 10.65 16.44
C GLY A 158 -26.87 9.46 15.46
N ASP A 159 -25.77 9.04 14.89
CA ASP A 159 -25.71 7.91 13.96
C ASP A 159 -25.19 6.63 14.62
N TYR A 160 -26.13 5.69 14.87
CA TYR A 160 -25.77 4.41 15.46
C TYR A 160 -25.01 3.49 14.49
N ASN A 161 -25.15 3.65 13.17
CA ASN A 161 -24.42 2.82 12.20
C ASN A 161 -22.92 3.05 12.33
N ILE A 162 -22.47 4.30 12.49
CA ILE A 162 -21.06 4.62 12.73
C ILE A 162 -20.53 3.85 13.95
N GLY A 163 -21.32 3.77 15.03
CA GLY A 163 -20.90 3.04 16.22
C GLY A 163 -20.89 1.52 16.01
N LEU A 164 -21.85 0.98 15.25
CA LEU A 164 -21.92 -0.45 14.94
C LEU A 164 -20.78 -0.91 14.02
N GLU A 165 -20.38 -0.08 13.08
CA GLU A 165 -19.26 -0.35 12.17
C GLU A 165 -17.91 -0.40 12.90
N LYS A 166 -17.82 0.22 14.08
CA LYS A 166 -16.64 0.17 14.95
C LYS A 166 -16.63 -1.02 15.92
N LEU A 167 -17.71 -1.83 15.99
CA LEU A 167 -17.75 -2.97 16.88
C LEU A 167 -16.78 -4.07 16.46
N ARG A 168 -15.94 -4.52 17.39
CA ARG A 168 -14.97 -5.61 17.19
C ARG A 168 -14.97 -6.55 18.39
N TYR A 169 -14.40 -7.73 18.20
CA TYR A 169 -13.98 -8.56 19.31
C TYR A 169 -12.68 -8.04 19.90
N SER A 170 -12.63 -7.88 21.23
CA SER A 170 -11.39 -7.53 21.93
C SER A 170 -10.30 -8.58 21.67
N TYR A 171 -9.09 -8.10 21.46
CA TYR A 171 -7.93 -8.93 21.11
C TYR A 171 -7.63 -10.00 22.18
N ASN A 172 -7.81 -9.67 23.45
CA ASN A 172 -7.41 -10.54 24.55
C ASN A 172 -8.48 -11.58 24.97
N ASP A 173 -9.76 -11.17 25.02
CA ASP A 173 -10.79 -12.01 25.66
C ASP A 173 -12.01 -12.30 24.77
N LEU A 174 -12.03 -11.83 23.52
CA LEU A 174 -13.18 -11.85 22.63
C LEU A 174 -14.44 -11.16 23.22
N GLY A 175 -14.25 -10.28 24.18
CA GLY A 175 -15.27 -9.34 24.64
C GLY A 175 -15.68 -8.38 23.51
N LEU A 176 -16.74 -7.59 23.72
CA LEU A 176 -17.11 -6.53 22.79
C LEU A 176 -16.28 -5.28 23.06
N CYS A 177 -15.69 -4.73 22.04
CA CYS A 177 -14.94 -3.49 22.08
C CYS A 177 -15.29 -2.56 20.91
N ILE A 178 -14.88 -1.32 21.01
CA ILE A 178 -14.89 -0.33 19.93
C ILE A 178 -13.48 -0.21 19.37
N TYR A 179 -13.33 -0.40 18.07
CA TYR A 179 -12.07 -0.15 17.38
C TYR A 179 -12.20 1.12 16.57
N ASP A 180 -11.45 2.13 16.96
CA ASP A 180 -11.56 3.46 16.38
C ASP A 180 -10.16 4.07 16.26
N ASN A 181 -9.83 4.54 15.05
CA ASN A 181 -8.55 5.15 14.75
C ASN A 181 -7.34 4.30 15.20
N GLY A 182 -7.34 3.02 14.81
CA GLY A 182 -6.24 2.11 15.14
C GLY A 182 -6.21 1.61 16.59
N LYS A 183 -7.15 2.06 17.47
CA LYS A 183 -7.15 1.73 18.91
C LYS A 183 -8.36 0.92 19.33
N GLU A 184 -8.09 -0.09 20.14
CA GLU A 184 -9.12 -0.79 20.92
C GLU A 184 -9.52 0.07 22.13
N LYS A 185 -10.83 0.32 22.28
CA LYS A 185 -11.43 1.01 23.43
C LYS A 185 -12.50 0.12 24.03
N PRO A 186 -12.74 0.19 25.34
CA PRO A 186 -13.89 -0.51 25.95
C PRO A 186 -15.19 -0.10 25.25
N PHE A 187 -16.15 -1.03 25.21
CA PHE A 187 -17.51 -0.69 24.79
C PHE A 187 -18.11 0.39 25.71
N TYR A 188 -19.04 1.15 25.24
CA TYR A 188 -19.60 2.35 25.90
C TYR A 188 -20.21 2.13 27.28
N CYS A 189 -20.42 0.87 27.71
CA CYS A 189 -20.94 0.50 29.03
C CYS A 189 -20.35 -0.85 29.51
N GLY A 190 -20.60 -1.18 30.77
CA GLY A 190 -20.13 -2.43 31.39
C GLY A 190 -20.75 -3.68 30.76
N LYS A 191 -20.07 -4.83 30.96
CA LYS A 191 -20.44 -6.13 30.37
C LYS A 191 -21.83 -6.64 30.79
N ASP A 192 -22.30 -6.23 31.95
CA ASP A 192 -23.62 -6.65 32.52
C ASP A 192 -24.79 -5.76 32.07
N ALA A 193 -24.52 -4.68 31.35
CA ALA A 193 -25.57 -3.78 30.86
C ALA A 193 -26.32 -4.39 29.68
N ASP A 194 -27.63 -4.21 29.63
CA ASP A 194 -28.49 -4.71 28.57
C ASP A 194 -28.03 -4.32 27.17
N SER A 195 -27.56 -3.08 27.03
CA SER A 195 -27.03 -2.59 25.75
C SER A 195 -25.72 -3.27 25.32
N TYR A 196 -24.87 -3.69 26.26
CA TYR A 196 -23.68 -4.48 25.95
C TYR A 196 -24.09 -5.88 25.50
N VAL A 197 -24.96 -6.55 26.25
CA VAL A 197 -25.40 -7.90 25.92
C VAL A 197 -26.09 -7.95 24.56
N ASP A 198 -26.98 -6.99 24.28
CA ASP A 198 -27.66 -6.90 22.99
C ASP A 198 -26.70 -6.60 21.83
N ALA A 199 -25.78 -5.64 21.99
CA ALA A 199 -24.77 -5.35 21.00
C ALA A 199 -23.81 -6.54 20.75
N LYS A 200 -23.46 -7.31 21.80
CA LYS A 200 -22.66 -8.52 21.66
C LYS A 200 -23.40 -9.63 20.93
N ASN A 201 -24.70 -9.82 21.23
CA ASN A 201 -25.53 -10.76 20.50
C ASN A 201 -25.66 -10.37 19.03
N PHE A 202 -25.82 -9.08 18.74
CA PHE A 202 -25.79 -8.57 17.37
C PHE A 202 -24.46 -8.89 16.68
N LYS A 203 -23.33 -8.57 17.31
CA LYS A 203 -21.99 -8.89 16.77
C LYS A 203 -21.83 -10.38 16.49
N ASN A 204 -22.27 -11.23 17.42
CA ASN A 204 -22.23 -12.68 17.26
C ASN A 204 -23.12 -13.15 16.09
N ALA A 205 -24.31 -12.56 15.92
CA ALA A 205 -25.19 -12.88 14.81
C ALA A 205 -24.55 -12.55 13.45
N ILE A 206 -23.98 -11.35 13.30
CA ILE A 206 -23.23 -10.97 12.08
C ILE A 206 -22.07 -11.93 11.83
N THR A 207 -21.30 -12.26 12.86
CA THR A 207 -20.20 -13.23 12.76
C THR A 207 -20.72 -14.61 12.33
N THR A 208 -21.87 -15.07 12.85
CA THR A 208 -22.48 -16.36 12.48
C THR A 208 -22.96 -16.39 11.02
N LEU A 209 -23.26 -15.22 10.43
CA LEU A 209 -23.52 -15.09 8.99
C LEU A 209 -22.26 -15.26 8.13
N GLY A 210 -21.08 -15.29 8.74
CA GLY A 210 -19.80 -15.52 8.06
C GLY A 210 -19.00 -14.27 7.75
N TYR A 211 -19.36 -13.11 8.29
CA TYR A 211 -18.69 -11.84 8.04
C TYR A 211 -17.95 -11.38 9.29
N ILE A 212 -16.64 -11.15 9.14
CA ILE A 212 -15.77 -10.59 10.18
C ILE A 212 -14.86 -9.52 9.59
N THR A 213 -14.34 -8.65 10.44
CA THR A 213 -13.36 -7.63 10.07
C THR A 213 -11.94 -8.17 10.11
N PHE A 214 -11.00 -7.43 9.53
CA PHE A 214 -9.58 -7.75 9.67
C PHE A 214 -9.14 -7.79 11.13
N TYR A 215 -9.61 -6.86 11.96
CA TYR A 215 -9.30 -6.87 13.39
C TYR A 215 -9.84 -8.09 14.12
N ASP A 216 -11.08 -8.50 13.83
CA ASP A 216 -11.68 -9.72 14.41
C ASP A 216 -10.86 -10.97 14.05
N ALA A 217 -10.26 -11.01 12.85
CA ALA A 217 -9.41 -12.12 12.44
C ALA A 217 -8.17 -12.24 13.35
N TYR A 218 -7.54 -11.11 13.73
CA TYR A 218 -6.45 -11.11 14.71
C TYR A 218 -6.91 -11.56 16.10
N SER A 219 -8.06 -11.11 16.55
CA SER A 219 -8.62 -11.50 17.86
C SER A 219 -8.92 -13.00 17.93
N LEU A 220 -9.53 -13.55 16.86
CA LEU A 220 -9.80 -15.00 16.74
C LEU A 220 -8.49 -15.80 16.66
N ALA A 221 -7.50 -15.31 15.92
CA ALA A 221 -6.18 -15.94 15.78
C ALA A 221 -5.44 -16.01 17.11
N ASN A 222 -5.43 -14.90 17.88
CA ASN A 222 -4.82 -14.88 19.20
C ASN A 222 -5.47 -15.90 20.13
N LYS A 223 -6.80 -15.93 20.17
CA LYS A 223 -7.54 -16.89 21.01
C LYS A 223 -7.32 -18.34 20.58
N TYR A 224 -7.16 -18.59 19.29
CA TYR A 224 -6.86 -19.92 18.77
C TYR A 224 -5.48 -20.40 19.19
N LEU A 225 -4.46 -19.53 19.13
CA LEU A 225 -3.11 -19.85 19.63
C LEU A 225 -3.08 -20.12 21.13
N GLU A 226 -3.82 -19.34 21.93
CA GLU A 226 -3.93 -19.60 23.37
C GLU A 226 -4.54 -20.97 23.67
N SER A 227 -5.51 -21.39 22.85
CA SER A 227 -6.19 -22.67 22.99
C SER A 227 -5.39 -23.86 22.47
N PHE A 228 -4.45 -23.65 21.54
CA PHE A 228 -3.64 -24.66 20.87
C PHE A 228 -2.17 -24.25 20.81
N LYS A 229 -1.49 -24.32 21.95
CA LYS A 229 -0.08 -23.86 22.10
C LYS A 229 0.88 -24.61 21.19
N GLU A 230 0.59 -25.88 20.87
CA GLU A 230 1.40 -26.71 19.98
C GLU A 230 1.45 -26.18 18.53
N LEU A 231 0.48 -25.33 18.17
CA LEU A 231 0.39 -24.77 16.81
C LEU A 231 1.62 -23.92 16.48
N SER A 232 2.11 -23.13 17.44
CA SER A 232 3.33 -22.33 17.30
C SER A 232 4.55 -23.20 17.01
N GLU A 233 4.65 -24.38 17.66
CA GLU A 233 5.75 -25.30 17.43
C GLU A 233 5.71 -25.93 16.03
N VAL A 234 4.51 -26.30 15.57
CA VAL A 234 4.30 -26.87 14.24
C VAL A 234 4.62 -25.85 13.15
N ILE A 235 4.15 -24.61 13.32
CA ILE A 235 4.42 -23.51 12.38
C ILE A 235 5.92 -23.18 12.38
N SER A 236 6.57 -23.07 13.55
CA SER A 236 8.01 -22.79 13.63
C SER A 236 8.87 -23.92 13.07
N LYS A 237 8.46 -25.19 13.20
CA LYS A 237 9.17 -26.32 12.57
C LYS A 237 9.10 -26.23 11.05
N ARG A 238 7.96 -25.82 10.50
CA ARG A 238 7.81 -25.61 9.08
C ARG A 238 8.59 -24.40 8.57
N PHE A 239 8.57 -23.30 9.32
CA PHE A 239 9.20 -22.03 8.97
C PHE A 239 10.31 -21.69 9.98
N PRO A 240 11.49 -22.34 9.89
CA PRO A 240 12.59 -22.10 10.82
C PRO A 240 13.19 -20.69 10.70
N ILE A 241 12.94 -19.98 9.58
CA ILE A 241 13.32 -18.58 9.38
C ILE A 241 12.17 -17.79 8.78
N VAL A 242 11.97 -16.60 9.31
CA VAL A 242 10.88 -15.68 8.94
C VAL A 242 11.45 -14.29 8.68
N PHE A 243 11.07 -13.71 7.55
CA PHE A 243 11.36 -12.34 7.21
C PHE A 243 10.08 -11.51 7.30
N ILE A 244 10.14 -10.41 8.03
CA ILE A 244 9.03 -9.45 8.12
C ILE A 244 9.50 -8.16 7.48
N ASP A 245 8.96 -7.85 6.29
CA ASP A 245 9.29 -6.65 5.53
C ASP A 245 8.35 -5.49 5.86
N GLU A 246 8.80 -4.26 5.62
CA GLU A 246 8.10 -3.02 5.96
C GLU A 246 7.70 -2.96 7.44
N MET A 247 8.64 -3.34 8.31
CA MET A 247 8.41 -3.47 9.75
C MET A 247 7.87 -2.19 10.40
N GLN A 248 8.23 -1.02 9.89
CA GLN A 248 7.77 0.28 10.39
C GLN A 248 6.25 0.50 10.25
N ASP A 249 5.55 -0.30 9.44
CA ASP A 249 4.11 -0.23 9.25
C ASP A 249 3.34 -1.31 10.05
N THR A 250 4.06 -2.19 10.76
CA THR A 250 3.48 -3.30 11.51
C THR A 250 2.93 -2.81 12.86
N SER A 251 1.65 -3.10 13.15
CA SER A 251 1.02 -2.72 14.40
C SER A 251 1.47 -3.59 15.59
N ASN A 252 1.27 -3.08 16.82
CA ASN A 252 1.61 -3.80 18.05
C ASN A 252 0.91 -5.17 18.16
N HIS A 253 -0.37 -5.25 17.80
CA HIS A 253 -1.13 -6.49 17.83
C HIS A 253 -0.63 -7.51 16.80
N GLN A 254 -0.27 -7.04 15.60
CA GLN A 254 0.32 -7.89 14.57
C GLN A 254 1.66 -8.45 15.05
N LEU A 255 2.51 -7.60 15.59
CA LEU A 255 3.84 -8.00 16.06
C LEU A 255 3.75 -8.99 17.22
N ASP A 256 2.93 -8.70 18.25
CA ASP A 256 2.68 -9.61 19.37
C ASP A 256 2.25 -11.00 18.88
N LEU A 257 1.29 -11.03 17.95
CA LEU A 257 0.80 -12.27 17.37
C LEU A 257 1.89 -13.01 16.59
N LEU A 258 2.69 -12.31 15.76
CA LEU A 258 3.78 -12.91 14.99
C LEU A 258 4.87 -13.52 15.91
N TYR A 259 5.24 -12.84 17.01
CA TYR A 259 6.18 -13.40 17.98
C TYR A 259 5.62 -14.61 18.74
N LYS A 260 4.31 -14.65 19.00
CA LYS A 260 3.65 -15.84 19.56
C LYS A 260 3.65 -17.01 18.57
N ILE A 261 3.40 -16.74 17.27
CA ILE A 261 3.37 -17.76 16.22
C ILE A 261 4.76 -18.36 15.99
N PHE A 262 5.77 -17.52 15.85
CA PHE A 262 7.14 -17.90 15.45
C PHE A 262 8.11 -17.95 16.62
N ASN A 263 7.65 -18.36 17.80
CA ASN A 263 8.42 -18.33 19.05
C ASN A 263 9.68 -19.19 19.05
N LYS A 264 9.82 -20.12 18.10
CA LYS A 264 11.02 -20.99 17.91
C LYS A 264 11.70 -20.79 16.55
N SER A 265 11.24 -19.81 15.76
CA SER A 265 11.86 -19.45 14.47
C SER A 265 12.88 -18.34 14.64
N VAL A 266 13.83 -18.28 13.73
CA VAL A 266 14.63 -17.06 13.55
C VAL A 266 13.76 -16.01 12.90
N ILE A 267 13.72 -14.79 13.46
CA ILE A 267 12.95 -13.66 12.94
C ILE A 267 13.91 -12.56 12.53
N GLN A 268 13.85 -12.18 11.26
CA GLN A 268 14.55 -11.03 10.70
C GLN A 268 13.56 -9.94 10.33
N LEU A 269 13.71 -8.78 10.97
CA LEU A 269 12.86 -7.60 10.79
C LEU A 269 13.54 -6.66 9.79
N ILE A 270 12.83 -6.29 8.73
CA ILE A 270 13.36 -5.45 7.65
C ILE A 270 12.51 -4.20 7.52
N GLY A 271 13.13 -3.02 7.45
CA GLY A 271 12.38 -1.78 7.30
C GLY A 271 13.24 -0.52 7.24
N ASP A 272 12.54 0.60 7.12
CA ASP A 272 13.11 1.95 7.19
C ASP A 272 12.35 2.77 8.23
N LYS A 273 13.03 3.15 9.32
CA LYS A 273 12.44 3.91 10.43
C LYS A 273 11.83 5.25 9.99
N ASN A 274 12.43 5.86 8.97
CA ASN A 274 12.00 7.16 8.50
C ASN A 274 10.83 7.09 7.50
N GLN A 275 10.34 5.88 7.15
CA GLN A 275 9.18 5.69 6.27
C GLN A 275 7.89 5.29 7.00
N SER A 276 7.81 5.47 8.31
CA SER A 276 6.60 5.21 9.11
C SER A 276 5.57 6.33 8.94
N ILE A 277 4.66 6.21 7.98
CA ILE A 277 3.65 7.25 7.68
C ILE A 277 2.20 6.84 7.94
N TYR A 278 1.94 5.57 8.23
CA TYR A 278 0.57 5.07 8.45
C TYR A 278 0.09 5.14 9.91
N GLY A 279 0.98 5.43 10.87
CA GLY A 279 0.61 5.65 12.28
C GLY A 279 -0.12 6.97 12.52
N GLU A 280 -1.11 7.01 13.41
CA GLU A 280 -1.74 8.27 13.85
C GLU A 280 -0.86 9.07 14.81
N VAL A 281 -1.08 10.41 14.84
CA VAL A 281 -0.44 11.28 15.83
C VAL A 281 -0.95 10.90 17.22
N GLY A 282 -0.12 10.25 18.03
CA GLY A 282 -0.46 9.81 19.39
C GLY A 282 -0.44 8.28 19.58
N ASP A 283 -0.38 7.49 18.52
CA ASP A 283 -0.26 6.02 18.55
C ASP A 283 1.19 5.54 18.45
N ILE A 284 2.10 6.47 18.34
CA ILE A 284 3.52 6.18 18.43
C ILE A 284 3.92 6.04 19.92
N GLU A 285 3.43 5.04 20.61
CA GLU A 285 4.35 4.02 21.11
C GLU A 285 4.80 3.24 19.86
N SER A 286 5.56 3.94 19.01
CA SER A 286 6.29 3.32 17.92
C SER A 286 7.06 2.20 18.59
N ILE A 287 6.75 0.98 18.19
CA ILE A 287 7.59 -0.14 18.58
C ILE A 287 8.97 0.31 18.19
N VAL A 288 9.83 0.49 19.18
CA VAL A 288 11.25 0.67 18.93
C VAL A 288 11.73 -0.72 18.52
N TRP A 289 11.30 -1.13 17.31
CA TRP A 289 11.51 -2.47 16.77
C TRP A 289 12.99 -2.83 16.69
N GLU A 290 13.87 -1.84 16.75
CA GLU A 290 15.30 -1.96 16.89
C GLU A 290 15.73 -2.65 18.17
N ASN A 291 14.91 -2.58 19.22
CA ASN A 291 15.20 -3.22 20.50
C ASN A 291 14.67 -4.65 20.58
N LEU A 292 13.94 -5.11 19.57
CA LEU A 292 13.35 -6.46 19.56
C LEU A 292 14.40 -7.54 19.34
N ASN A 293 15.39 -7.28 18.49
CA ASN A 293 16.55 -8.16 18.29
C ASN A 293 17.82 -7.46 18.77
N LYS A 294 18.72 -8.22 19.38
CA LYS A 294 20.01 -7.69 19.90
C LYS A 294 20.96 -7.22 18.79
N LYS A 295 20.83 -7.78 17.59
CA LYS A 295 21.70 -7.48 16.46
C LYS A 295 20.98 -6.60 15.46
N THR A 296 21.63 -5.51 15.05
CA THR A 296 21.13 -4.61 13.99
C THR A 296 22.17 -4.51 12.89
N LEU A 297 21.73 -4.64 11.64
CA LEU A 297 22.52 -4.46 10.43
C LEU A 297 21.93 -3.28 9.64
N ASN A 298 22.78 -2.48 9.01
CA ASN A 298 22.37 -1.34 8.20
C ASN A 298 22.68 -1.61 6.73
N ILE A 299 21.87 -1.03 5.83
CA ILE A 299 22.17 -0.88 4.42
C ILE A 299 21.96 0.60 4.10
N SER A 300 23.06 1.34 4.07
CA SER A 300 23.07 2.81 4.05
C SER A 300 23.25 3.39 2.66
N LYS A 301 23.57 2.58 1.65
CA LYS A 301 23.77 3.02 0.26
C LYS A 301 22.49 2.91 -0.55
N SER A 302 22.02 4.04 -1.07
CA SER A 302 20.89 4.08 -2.00
C SER A 302 21.32 3.93 -3.44
N TYR A 303 20.69 3.03 -4.18
CA TYR A 303 20.84 2.90 -5.63
C TYR A 303 19.81 3.73 -6.41
N ARG A 304 18.82 4.31 -5.70
CA ARG A 304 17.73 5.11 -6.27
C ARG A 304 18.10 6.58 -6.37
N MET A 305 18.43 7.19 -5.25
CA MET A 305 18.58 8.64 -5.11
C MET A 305 19.96 9.12 -5.59
N SER A 306 20.01 10.30 -6.24
CA SER A 306 21.27 11.01 -6.46
C SER A 306 21.91 11.44 -5.13
N THR A 307 23.16 11.86 -5.18
CA THR A 307 23.89 12.28 -3.97
C THR A 307 23.28 13.52 -3.31
N SER A 308 22.78 14.48 -4.10
CA SER A 308 22.11 15.67 -3.56
C SER A 308 20.81 15.33 -2.84
N ILE A 309 20.01 14.41 -3.39
CA ILE A 309 18.76 13.97 -2.77
C ILE A 309 19.03 13.19 -1.48
N ALA A 310 20.03 12.32 -1.47
CA ALA A 310 20.41 11.58 -0.25
C ALA A 310 20.81 12.54 0.89
N MET A 311 21.50 13.63 0.56
CA MET A 311 21.86 14.67 1.54
C MET A 311 20.59 15.37 2.10
N LEU A 312 19.62 15.70 1.25
CA LEU A 312 18.35 16.27 1.71
C LEU A 312 17.57 15.30 2.60
N CYS A 313 17.49 14.03 2.21
CA CYS A 313 16.86 12.99 3.03
C CYS A 313 17.54 12.87 4.41
N LYS A 314 18.86 12.93 4.47
CA LYS A 314 19.61 12.95 5.73
C LYS A 314 19.23 14.14 6.62
N ASN A 315 19.03 15.32 6.03
CA ASN A 315 18.66 16.53 6.78
C ASN A 315 17.26 16.45 7.37
N VAL A 316 16.28 15.90 6.66
CA VAL A 316 14.88 15.78 7.13
C VAL A 316 14.60 14.48 7.90
N ALA A 317 15.50 13.51 7.90
CA ALA A 317 15.31 12.25 8.61
C ALA A 317 15.11 12.48 10.11
N VAL A 318 14.08 11.91 10.71
CA VAL A 318 13.87 11.91 12.16
C VAL A 318 14.99 11.13 12.82
N ASN A 319 15.25 9.93 12.34
CA ASN A 319 16.36 9.07 12.75
C ASN A 319 17.48 9.23 11.73
N ARG A 320 18.47 10.07 12.03
CA ARG A 320 19.58 10.30 11.11
C ARG A 320 20.42 9.05 10.92
N ASP A 321 20.73 8.74 9.67
CA ASP A 321 21.79 7.83 9.26
C ASP A 321 22.91 8.65 8.63
N GLU A 322 23.98 8.83 9.35
CA GLU A 322 25.15 9.59 8.87
C GLU A 322 25.86 8.88 7.71
N ASN A 323 25.66 7.55 7.58
CA ASN A 323 26.24 6.74 6.51
C ASN A 323 25.39 6.72 5.23
N LEU A 324 24.20 7.35 5.24
CA LEU A 324 23.35 7.41 4.04
C LEU A 324 24.11 8.04 2.87
N VAL A 325 24.27 7.29 1.79
CA VAL A 325 24.98 7.71 0.57
C VAL A 325 24.08 7.50 -0.64
N GLY A 326 24.05 8.50 -1.53
CA GLY A 326 23.34 8.43 -2.80
C GLY A 326 24.14 7.71 -3.90
N ASN A 327 23.47 7.46 -5.01
CA ASN A 327 24.06 6.85 -6.20
C ASN A 327 24.78 7.90 -7.05
N VAL A 328 26.09 7.79 -7.13
CA VAL A 328 26.94 8.70 -7.93
C VAL A 328 26.71 8.59 -9.45
N LEU A 329 26.08 7.50 -9.91
CA LEU A 329 25.77 7.30 -11.33
C LEU A 329 24.46 8.00 -11.76
N ARG A 330 23.66 8.49 -10.80
CA ARG A 330 22.44 9.26 -11.08
C ARG A 330 22.80 10.70 -11.40
N LYS A 331 22.06 11.29 -12.33
CA LYS A 331 22.18 12.71 -12.65
C LYS A 331 21.94 13.52 -11.39
N ASN A 332 22.85 14.39 -11.04
CA ASN A 332 22.80 15.19 -9.82
C ASN A 332 22.27 16.59 -10.15
N CYS A 333 20.96 16.72 -10.29
CA CYS A 333 20.30 17.99 -10.57
C CYS A 333 20.31 18.92 -9.34
N SER A 334 20.26 20.24 -9.58
CA SER A 334 20.13 21.23 -8.52
C SER A 334 18.72 21.22 -7.97
N ASN A 335 18.54 20.72 -6.74
CA ASN A 335 17.25 20.74 -6.08
C ASN A 335 16.73 22.18 -5.92
N THR A 336 15.46 22.42 -6.24
CA THR A 336 14.93 23.77 -6.42
C THR A 336 13.72 24.05 -5.52
N ILE A 337 13.69 25.22 -4.91
CA ILE A 337 12.52 25.74 -4.20
C ILE A 337 11.87 26.84 -5.05
N PHE A 338 10.61 26.64 -5.39
CA PHE A 338 9.76 27.67 -6.01
C PHE A 338 9.09 28.49 -4.92
N LEU A 339 9.34 29.80 -4.90
CA LEU A 339 8.66 30.73 -4.01
C LEU A 339 7.50 31.38 -4.76
N PHE A 340 6.28 31.17 -4.26
CA PHE A 340 5.06 31.65 -4.88
C PHE A 340 4.20 32.47 -3.92
N ASP A 341 3.38 33.35 -4.47
CA ASP A 341 2.34 34.11 -3.80
C ASP A 341 0.96 33.48 -4.09
N ASN A 342 -0.07 33.85 -3.34
CA ASN A 342 -1.42 33.29 -3.51
C ASN A 342 -2.00 33.52 -4.92
N GLU A 343 -1.56 34.60 -5.60
CA GLU A 343 -2.03 34.99 -6.94
C GLU A 343 -1.41 34.16 -8.07
N ASN A 344 -0.23 33.57 -7.84
CA ASN A 344 0.53 32.86 -8.87
C ASN A 344 0.78 31.38 -8.57
N LYS A 345 0.06 30.79 -7.60
CA LYS A 345 0.20 29.39 -7.20
C LYS A 345 -0.11 28.38 -8.31
N ASP A 346 -0.99 28.71 -9.24
CA ASP A 346 -1.36 27.93 -10.41
C ASP A 346 -0.21 27.81 -11.43
N ARG A 347 0.75 28.74 -11.39
CA ARG A 347 1.95 28.69 -12.25
C ARG A 347 3.04 27.73 -11.73
N VAL A 348 2.94 27.27 -10.48
CA VAL A 348 3.92 26.36 -9.86
C VAL A 348 4.17 25.12 -10.73
N LEU A 349 3.13 24.48 -11.24
CA LEU A 349 3.27 23.30 -12.10
C LEU A 349 3.92 23.63 -13.45
N ILE A 350 3.62 24.79 -14.02
CA ILE A 350 4.21 25.27 -15.26
C ILE A 350 5.73 25.49 -15.08
N GLU A 351 6.13 26.19 -14.01
CA GLU A 351 7.55 26.44 -13.72
C GLU A 351 8.32 25.16 -13.39
N TYR A 352 7.64 24.16 -12.81
CA TYR A 352 8.22 22.84 -12.61
C TYR A 352 8.45 22.12 -13.95
N CYS A 353 7.50 22.17 -14.89
CA CYS A 353 7.67 21.60 -16.23
C CYS A 353 8.82 22.26 -17.01
N LYS A 354 8.93 23.60 -16.94
CA LYS A 354 10.06 24.33 -17.54
C LYS A 354 11.40 23.91 -16.95
N LEU A 355 11.47 23.73 -15.63
CA LEU A 355 12.70 23.27 -14.98
C LEU A 355 13.08 21.85 -15.41
N ILE A 356 12.09 20.94 -15.54
CA ILE A 356 12.34 19.58 -16.06
C ILE A 356 12.93 19.64 -17.46
N LYS A 357 12.41 20.51 -18.35
CA LYS A 357 12.96 20.76 -19.69
C LYS A 357 14.39 21.32 -19.60
N GLU A 358 14.62 22.34 -18.76
CA GLU A 358 15.95 22.93 -18.54
C GLU A 358 16.98 21.90 -18.07
N MET A 359 16.54 20.95 -17.23
CA MET A 359 17.38 19.88 -16.70
C MET A 359 17.46 18.67 -17.64
N ASP A 360 16.89 18.72 -18.84
CA ASP A 360 16.88 17.61 -19.81
C ASP A 360 16.51 16.27 -19.17
N LEU A 361 15.37 16.25 -18.47
CA LEU A 361 14.77 15.08 -17.86
C LEU A 361 13.57 14.65 -18.72
N ASN A 362 13.72 13.56 -19.47
CA ASN A 362 12.73 13.13 -20.48
C ASN A 362 12.43 11.62 -20.41
N GLU A 363 13.09 10.88 -19.51
CA GLU A 363 12.90 9.45 -19.35
C GLU A 363 12.42 9.13 -17.93
N GLY A 364 11.12 8.93 -17.74
CA GLY A 364 10.59 8.52 -16.43
C GLY A 364 9.29 9.18 -16.04
N SER A 365 8.94 9.08 -14.77
CA SER A 365 7.71 9.61 -14.22
C SER A 365 7.95 10.88 -13.40
N PHE A 366 7.05 11.85 -13.55
CA PHE A 366 7.12 13.16 -12.91
C PHE A 366 5.90 13.35 -12.03
N TYR A 367 6.14 13.73 -10.78
CA TYR A 367 5.06 13.85 -9.81
C TYR A 367 5.07 15.20 -9.11
N ALA A 368 3.86 15.69 -8.81
CA ALA A 368 3.62 16.76 -7.85
C ALA A 368 2.77 16.21 -6.71
N ILE A 369 3.32 16.19 -5.49
CA ILE A 369 2.73 15.49 -4.36
C ILE A 369 2.54 16.39 -3.15
N GLY A 370 1.48 16.14 -2.39
CA GLY A 370 1.18 16.88 -1.17
C GLY A 370 0.64 15.97 -0.06
N SER A 371 0.61 16.47 1.17
CA SER A 371 0.07 15.70 2.30
C SER A 371 -1.45 15.78 2.41
N VAL A 372 -2.09 16.82 1.85
CA VAL A 372 -3.54 17.05 1.89
C VAL A 372 -4.11 17.06 0.48
N GLY A 373 -4.91 16.03 0.16
CA GLY A 373 -5.61 15.94 -1.11
C GLY A 373 -7.06 16.46 -1.05
N LYS A 374 -7.67 16.57 0.13
CA LYS A 374 -9.04 17.08 0.25
C LYS A 374 -9.02 18.60 0.16
N GLU A 375 -9.89 19.15 -0.68
CA GLU A 375 -10.07 20.59 -0.79
C GLU A 375 -10.55 21.20 0.54
N ASN A 376 -10.03 22.37 0.87
CA ASN A 376 -10.44 23.14 2.03
C ASN A 376 -11.44 24.22 1.59
N GLU A 377 -12.44 24.48 2.43
CA GLU A 377 -13.38 25.59 2.23
C GLU A 377 -12.69 26.96 2.36
N ASP A 378 -11.61 27.05 3.11
CA ASP A 378 -10.80 28.24 3.30
C ASP A 378 -9.72 28.32 2.21
N PRO A 379 -9.76 29.31 1.31
CA PRO A 379 -8.82 29.46 0.20
C PRO A 379 -7.37 29.70 0.63
N ASN A 380 -7.17 30.09 1.89
CA ASN A 380 -5.83 30.26 2.47
C ASN A 380 -5.26 28.95 3.06
N LYS A 381 -5.99 27.85 3.02
CA LYS A 381 -5.54 26.53 3.47
C LYS A 381 -5.31 25.62 2.27
N TYR A 382 -4.11 25.60 1.76
CA TYR A 382 -3.78 24.88 0.53
C TYR A 382 -3.90 23.37 0.65
N SER A 383 -4.38 22.79 -0.42
CA SER A 383 -4.38 21.35 -0.73
C SER A 383 -3.79 21.14 -2.13
N ILE A 384 -3.67 19.91 -2.58
CA ILE A 384 -3.25 19.63 -3.97
C ILE A 384 -4.18 20.30 -4.97
N GLY A 385 -5.50 20.32 -4.72
CA GLY A 385 -6.50 21.00 -5.55
C GLY A 385 -6.30 22.51 -5.68
N SER A 386 -5.57 23.15 -4.74
CA SER A 386 -5.25 24.57 -4.84
C SER A 386 -4.28 24.92 -5.97
N TYR A 387 -3.49 23.94 -6.45
CA TYR A 387 -2.54 24.09 -7.57
C TYR A 387 -3.10 23.55 -8.89
N PHE A 388 -4.07 22.65 -8.80
CA PHE A 388 -4.70 22.02 -9.96
C PHE A 388 -6.17 21.79 -9.66
N LYS A 389 -7.05 22.63 -10.23
CA LYS A 389 -8.50 22.64 -9.94
C LYS A 389 -9.22 21.35 -10.32
N GLU A 390 -8.68 20.64 -11.30
CA GLU A 390 -9.23 19.35 -11.76
C GLU A 390 -8.83 18.18 -10.87
N TYR A 391 -8.03 18.40 -9.82
CA TYR A 391 -7.60 17.36 -8.91
C TYR A 391 -8.78 16.74 -8.17
N ASN A 392 -8.94 15.44 -8.32
CA ASN A 392 -9.93 14.67 -7.58
C ASN A 392 -9.25 13.57 -6.75
N ARG A 393 -9.38 13.66 -5.42
CA ARG A 393 -8.82 12.67 -4.49
C ARG A 393 -9.29 11.23 -4.75
N ASN A 394 -10.49 11.07 -5.32
CA ASN A 394 -11.13 9.78 -5.54
C ASN A 394 -10.79 9.13 -6.89
N SER A 395 -10.14 9.86 -7.80
CA SER A 395 -9.95 9.45 -9.20
C SER A 395 -8.91 8.36 -9.44
N LEU A 396 -7.94 8.19 -8.57
CA LEU A 396 -6.87 7.22 -8.78
C LEU A 396 -7.23 5.81 -8.25
N GLY A 397 -8.35 5.24 -8.70
CA GLY A 397 -8.67 3.83 -8.53
C GLY A 397 -8.94 3.37 -7.09
N LYS A 398 -9.16 4.28 -6.15
CA LYS A 398 -9.45 3.96 -4.74
C LYS A 398 -10.90 3.60 -4.47
N LYS A 399 -11.84 4.01 -5.33
CA LYS A 399 -13.24 3.54 -5.29
C LYS A 399 -13.44 2.51 -6.39
N ARG A 400 -13.95 1.34 -6.03
CA ARG A 400 -14.42 0.38 -7.02
C ARG A 400 -15.56 1.01 -7.80
N PRO A 401 -15.54 0.94 -9.14
CA PRO A 401 -16.67 1.40 -9.95
C PRO A 401 -17.98 0.77 -9.51
N LYS A 402 -19.06 1.52 -9.58
CA LYS A 402 -20.39 1.03 -9.18
C LYS A 402 -20.98 0.04 -10.19
N ASN A 403 -20.46 0.02 -11.42
CA ASN A 403 -20.88 -0.86 -12.50
C ASN A 403 -19.67 -1.36 -13.31
N TYR A 404 -19.91 -2.32 -14.20
CA TYR A 404 -18.84 -2.95 -14.98
C TYR A 404 -18.22 -1.99 -16.01
N LYS A 405 -19.02 -1.09 -16.62
CA LYS A 405 -18.55 -0.10 -17.58
C LYS A 405 -17.50 0.85 -16.97
N GLY A 406 -17.65 1.17 -15.69
CA GLY A 406 -16.69 2.00 -14.96
C GLY A 406 -15.27 1.44 -14.92
N TYR A 407 -15.09 0.11 -14.97
CA TYR A 407 -13.76 -0.52 -15.04
C TYR A 407 -13.10 -0.31 -16.41
N PHE A 408 -13.88 -0.29 -17.49
CA PHE A 408 -13.38 0.03 -18.83
C PHE A 408 -12.97 1.50 -18.93
N ILE A 409 -13.75 2.40 -18.35
CA ILE A 409 -13.39 3.84 -18.26
C ILE A 409 -12.11 4.02 -17.45
N GLN A 410 -11.96 3.34 -16.31
CA GLN A 410 -10.69 3.34 -15.57
C GLN A 410 -9.53 2.77 -16.38
N ALA A 411 -9.76 1.74 -17.18
CA ALA A 411 -8.74 1.17 -18.07
C ALA A 411 -8.31 2.17 -19.15
N GLN A 412 -9.24 2.94 -19.75
CA GLN A 412 -8.91 4.03 -20.68
C GLN A 412 -8.07 5.14 -20.01
N ASN A 413 -8.37 5.49 -18.77
CA ASN A 413 -7.60 6.47 -18.01
C ASN A 413 -6.15 6.05 -17.76
N VAL A 414 -5.90 4.74 -17.56
CA VAL A 414 -4.55 4.20 -17.42
C VAL A 414 -3.72 4.46 -18.67
N ILE A 415 -4.29 4.36 -19.87
CA ILE A 415 -3.60 4.59 -21.14
C ILE A 415 -3.08 6.03 -21.23
N SER A 416 -3.90 7.00 -20.82
CA SER A 416 -3.54 8.42 -20.85
C SER A 416 -2.40 8.79 -19.87
N ILE A 417 -2.10 7.92 -18.89
CA ILE A 417 -1.10 8.15 -17.87
C ILE A 417 0.26 7.53 -18.23
N ILE A 418 0.26 6.33 -18.82
CA ILE A 418 1.50 5.52 -18.96
C ILE A 418 2.32 5.90 -20.20
N GLY A 419 1.72 6.40 -21.28
CA GLY A 419 2.45 6.84 -22.47
C GLY A 419 3.22 5.78 -23.27
N ASP A 420 3.53 4.60 -22.69
CA ASP A 420 4.21 3.47 -23.33
C ASP A 420 3.23 2.32 -23.57
N ASN A 421 2.98 2.01 -24.83
CA ASN A 421 1.97 1.05 -25.26
C ASN A 421 2.22 -0.40 -24.76
N SER A 422 3.47 -0.78 -24.49
CA SER A 422 3.80 -2.13 -24.04
C SER A 422 3.50 -2.36 -22.54
N ILE A 423 3.66 -1.33 -21.72
CA ILE A 423 3.36 -1.35 -20.29
C ILE A 423 1.84 -1.13 -20.09
N ALA A 424 1.22 -0.31 -20.92
CA ALA A 424 -0.20 0.01 -20.86
C ALA A 424 -1.09 -1.24 -21.01
N ILE A 425 -0.74 -2.19 -21.88
CA ILE A 425 -1.53 -3.41 -22.14
C ILE A 425 -1.79 -4.25 -20.88
N ASN A 426 -0.78 -4.46 -20.05
CA ASN A 426 -0.93 -5.22 -18.82
C ASN A 426 -1.81 -4.49 -17.80
N SER A 427 -1.58 -3.21 -17.61
CA SER A 427 -2.33 -2.38 -16.67
C SER A 427 -3.81 -2.24 -17.07
N VAL A 428 -4.08 -2.10 -18.37
CA VAL A 428 -5.44 -2.09 -18.94
C VAL A 428 -6.12 -3.44 -18.72
N SER A 429 -5.44 -4.54 -19.05
CA SER A 429 -5.94 -5.91 -18.85
C SER A 429 -6.28 -6.19 -17.38
N ASP A 430 -5.45 -5.71 -16.47
CA ASP A 430 -5.66 -5.91 -15.03
C ASP A 430 -6.90 -5.16 -14.53
N LYS A 431 -7.17 -3.94 -15.02
CA LYS A 431 -8.40 -3.20 -14.71
C LYS A 431 -9.66 -3.91 -15.22
N ILE A 432 -9.64 -4.43 -16.43
CA ILE A 432 -10.75 -5.22 -16.97
C ILE A 432 -10.97 -6.49 -16.12
N LYS A 433 -9.90 -7.19 -15.74
CA LYS A 433 -9.97 -8.37 -14.87
C LYS A 433 -10.52 -8.04 -13.48
N GLU A 434 -10.20 -6.88 -12.90
CA GLU A 434 -10.80 -6.39 -11.66
C GLU A 434 -12.33 -6.28 -11.78
N GLY A 435 -12.83 -5.80 -12.92
CA GLY A 435 -14.26 -5.73 -13.22
C GLY A 435 -14.90 -7.13 -13.24
N ILE A 436 -14.26 -8.10 -13.88
CA ILE A 436 -14.73 -9.48 -13.91
C ILE A 436 -14.73 -10.10 -12.51
N LEU A 437 -13.67 -9.90 -11.74
CA LEU A 437 -13.62 -10.35 -10.33
C LEU A 437 -14.76 -9.76 -9.51
N SER A 438 -15.13 -8.50 -9.76
CA SER A 438 -16.27 -7.87 -9.10
C SER A 438 -17.61 -8.51 -9.48
N ILE A 439 -17.79 -8.91 -10.76
CA ILE A 439 -18.96 -9.68 -11.20
C ILE A 439 -19.04 -11.02 -10.47
N LEU A 440 -17.94 -11.79 -10.45
CA LEU A 440 -17.88 -13.09 -9.78
C LEU A 440 -18.18 -12.96 -8.28
N TRP A 441 -17.76 -11.89 -7.70
CA TRP A 441 -17.97 -11.60 -6.30
C TRP A 441 -19.44 -11.23 -5.97
N ILE A 442 -20.05 -10.36 -6.78
CA ILE A 442 -21.49 -10.00 -6.66
C ILE A 442 -22.35 -11.25 -6.88
N ALA A 443 -21.94 -12.14 -7.82
CA ALA A 443 -22.58 -13.43 -8.08
C ALA A 443 -22.41 -14.45 -6.95
N GLY A 444 -21.55 -14.17 -5.96
CA GLY A 444 -21.30 -15.07 -4.83
C GLY A 444 -20.47 -16.31 -5.20
N PHE A 445 -19.80 -16.31 -6.37
CA PHE A 445 -18.93 -17.42 -6.78
C PHE A 445 -17.67 -17.48 -5.91
N LYS A 446 -17.30 -18.70 -5.56
CA LYS A 446 -16.16 -18.98 -4.67
C LYS A 446 -15.18 -19.94 -5.30
N SER A 447 -13.91 -19.72 -5.01
CA SER A 447 -12.82 -20.62 -5.37
C SER A 447 -12.95 -21.97 -4.65
N LYS A 448 -12.14 -22.95 -5.04
CA LYS A 448 -12.06 -24.26 -4.35
C LYS A 448 -11.75 -24.13 -2.85
N GLU A 449 -11.10 -23.04 -2.46
CA GLU A 449 -10.77 -22.74 -1.06
C GLU A 449 -11.98 -22.14 -0.29
N GLY A 450 -13.12 -21.92 -0.96
CA GLY A 450 -14.34 -21.35 -0.37
C GLY A 450 -14.29 -19.81 -0.21
N GLN A 451 -13.25 -19.17 -0.75
CA GLN A 451 -13.05 -17.72 -0.74
C GLN A 451 -13.53 -17.08 -2.06
N PRO A 452 -13.86 -15.79 -2.07
CA PRO A 452 -14.08 -15.06 -3.32
C PRO A 452 -12.90 -15.22 -4.27
N TYR A 453 -13.18 -15.23 -5.56
CA TYR A 453 -12.11 -15.29 -6.54
C TYR A 453 -11.20 -14.06 -6.47
N ASN A 454 -9.92 -14.28 -6.58
CA ASN A 454 -8.90 -13.27 -6.87
C ASN A 454 -8.20 -13.62 -8.19
N ALA A 455 -7.31 -12.75 -8.68
CA ALA A 455 -6.63 -12.94 -9.96
C ALA A 455 -5.93 -14.30 -10.06
N ARG A 456 -5.31 -14.77 -8.96
CA ARG A 456 -4.63 -16.07 -8.91
C ARG A 456 -5.61 -17.24 -9.00
N THR A 457 -6.61 -17.26 -8.11
CA THR A 457 -7.57 -18.38 -8.06
C THR A 457 -8.47 -18.42 -9.28
N LEU A 458 -8.73 -17.28 -9.93
CA LEU A 458 -9.37 -17.19 -11.23
C LEU A 458 -8.52 -17.87 -12.30
N ASN A 459 -7.23 -17.53 -12.40
CA ASN A 459 -6.31 -18.14 -13.34
C ASN A 459 -6.15 -19.65 -13.11
N GLU A 460 -6.07 -20.09 -11.84
CA GLU A 460 -6.01 -21.52 -11.49
C GLU A 460 -7.28 -22.25 -11.94
N LYS A 461 -8.45 -21.65 -11.77
CA LYS A 461 -9.73 -22.24 -12.22
C LYS A 461 -9.81 -22.35 -13.73
N LEU A 462 -9.47 -21.30 -14.45
CA LEU A 462 -9.47 -21.30 -15.92
C LEU A 462 -8.47 -22.32 -16.49
N LYS A 463 -7.30 -22.49 -15.87
CA LYS A 463 -6.29 -23.49 -16.31
C LYS A 463 -6.71 -24.93 -16.10
N GLU A 464 -7.83 -25.22 -15.44
CA GLU A 464 -8.38 -26.59 -15.40
C GLU A 464 -8.72 -27.11 -16.81
N LYS A 465 -9.11 -26.18 -17.72
CA LYS A 465 -9.23 -26.41 -19.15
C LYS A 465 -8.43 -25.34 -19.88
N ILE A 466 -7.44 -25.77 -20.64
CA ILE A 466 -6.53 -24.84 -21.32
C ILE A 466 -7.25 -23.97 -22.35
N GLU A 467 -8.30 -24.49 -22.97
CA GLU A 467 -9.14 -23.79 -23.95
C GLU A 467 -9.83 -22.59 -23.31
N ASP A 468 -10.46 -22.77 -22.13
CA ASP A 468 -11.13 -21.70 -21.37
C ASP A 468 -10.13 -20.60 -20.96
N TYR A 469 -8.92 -21.01 -20.55
CA TYR A 469 -7.85 -20.07 -20.18
C TYR A 469 -7.36 -19.24 -21.38
N LEU A 470 -7.20 -19.88 -22.54
CA LEU A 470 -6.75 -19.20 -23.75
C LEU A 470 -7.81 -18.25 -24.28
N GLU A 471 -9.08 -18.66 -24.31
CA GLU A 471 -10.19 -17.82 -24.74
C GLU A 471 -10.39 -16.60 -23.84
N PHE A 472 -10.38 -16.80 -22.53
CA PHE A 472 -10.45 -15.71 -21.56
C PHE A 472 -9.36 -14.67 -21.79
N ASN A 473 -8.08 -15.09 -21.82
CA ASN A 473 -6.99 -14.15 -21.99
C ASN A 473 -6.96 -13.50 -23.37
N LYS A 474 -7.34 -14.22 -24.45
CA LYS A 474 -7.49 -13.66 -25.80
C LYS A 474 -8.53 -12.55 -25.83
N THR A 475 -9.69 -12.77 -25.21
CA THR A 475 -10.77 -11.79 -25.16
C THR A 475 -10.33 -10.52 -24.40
N ILE A 476 -9.74 -10.69 -23.22
CA ILE A 476 -9.21 -9.55 -22.43
C ILE A 476 -8.13 -8.79 -23.19
N LEU A 477 -7.23 -9.50 -23.87
CA LEU A 477 -6.17 -8.88 -24.65
C LEU A 477 -6.71 -8.08 -25.83
N ASN A 478 -7.73 -8.60 -26.53
CA ASN A 478 -8.37 -7.92 -27.64
C ASN A 478 -9.03 -6.62 -27.14
N TRP A 479 -9.84 -6.67 -26.09
CA TRP A 479 -10.44 -5.45 -25.51
C TRP A 479 -9.38 -4.45 -25.05
N SER A 480 -8.29 -4.93 -24.44
CA SER A 480 -7.19 -4.05 -24.02
C SER A 480 -6.51 -3.37 -25.20
N LYS A 481 -6.29 -4.12 -26.30
CA LYS A 481 -5.73 -3.59 -27.56
C LYS A 481 -6.66 -2.56 -28.18
N ASP A 482 -7.95 -2.88 -28.30
CA ASP A 482 -8.94 -1.99 -28.91
C ASP A 482 -9.04 -0.67 -28.13
N LEU A 483 -9.05 -0.74 -26.78
CA LEU A 483 -8.99 0.47 -25.92
C LEU A 483 -7.73 1.30 -26.16
N ILE A 484 -6.56 0.67 -26.28
CA ILE A 484 -5.27 1.37 -26.51
C ILE A 484 -5.24 2.04 -27.89
N LEU A 485 -5.86 1.40 -28.89
CA LEU A 485 -5.96 1.96 -30.24
C LEU A 485 -7.04 3.02 -30.38
N GLY A 486 -7.86 3.24 -29.34
CA GLY A 486 -8.98 4.20 -29.38
C GLY A 486 -10.14 3.71 -30.22
N GLU A 487 -10.29 2.39 -30.43
CA GLU A 487 -11.40 1.82 -31.16
C GLU A 487 -12.68 1.84 -30.30
N ASP A 488 -13.82 2.14 -30.92
CA ASP A 488 -15.12 2.13 -30.26
C ASP A 488 -15.56 0.70 -29.91
N LEU A 489 -15.65 0.40 -28.64
CA LEU A 489 -16.13 -0.88 -28.15
C LEU A 489 -17.66 -0.86 -28.01
N GLU A 490 -18.35 -1.71 -28.76
CA GLU A 490 -19.79 -1.88 -28.59
C GLU A 490 -20.11 -2.53 -27.24
N TRP A 491 -20.64 -1.74 -26.29
CA TRP A 491 -20.87 -2.19 -24.90
C TRP A 491 -21.75 -3.43 -24.79
N THR A 492 -22.79 -3.52 -25.63
CA THR A 492 -23.69 -4.70 -25.67
C THR A 492 -22.95 -5.98 -26.02
N ASN A 493 -21.95 -5.90 -26.90
CA ASN A 493 -21.13 -7.04 -27.30
C ASN A 493 -20.16 -7.44 -26.16
N ILE A 494 -19.55 -6.47 -25.48
CA ILE A 494 -18.71 -6.71 -24.30
C ILE A 494 -19.50 -7.44 -23.21
N CYS A 495 -20.71 -7.00 -22.90
CA CYS A 495 -21.57 -7.64 -21.91
C CYS A 495 -21.84 -9.12 -22.26
N LYS A 496 -22.18 -9.40 -23.52
CA LYS A 496 -22.41 -10.78 -24.01
C LYS A 496 -21.14 -11.63 -23.90
N GLN A 497 -20.02 -11.14 -24.41
CA GLN A 497 -18.74 -11.85 -24.35
C GLN A 497 -18.29 -12.07 -22.91
N THR A 498 -18.52 -11.11 -22.00
CA THR A 498 -18.21 -11.26 -20.58
C THR A 498 -18.96 -12.44 -19.96
N ILE A 499 -20.25 -12.58 -20.25
CA ILE A 499 -21.07 -13.70 -19.76
C ILE A 499 -20.51 -15.02 -20.28
N GLU A 500 -20.11 -15.09 -21.57
CA GLU A 500 -19.54 -16.30 -22.16
C GLU A 500 -18.21 -16.70 -21.51
N ILE A 501 -17.26 -15.78 -21.34
CA ILE A 501 -15.94 -16.11 -20.77
C ILE A 501 -15.98 -16.43 -19.26
N ILE A 502 -17.09 -16.09 -18.58
CA ILE A 502 -17.30 -16.42 -17.16
C ILE A 502 -18.01 -17.77 -16.99
N LYS A 503 -18.71 -18.29 -17.99
CA LYS A 503 -19.41 -19.60 -17.92
C LYS A 503 -18.57 -20.76 -17.34
N PRO A 504 -17.29 -20.91 -17.69
CA PRO A 504 -16.45 -21.98 -17.11
C PRO A 504 -16.22 -21.86 -15.60
N ILE A 505 -16.43 -20.67 -15.02
CA ILE A 505 -16.21 -20.38 -13.62
C ILE A 505 -17.50 -20.62 -12.83
N GLY A 506 -18.65 -20.27 -13.41
CA GLY A 506 -19.95 -20.47 -12.80
C GLY A 506 -21.09 -20.16 -13.77
N ASN A 507 -22.17 -20.90 -13.67
CA ASN A 507 -23.34 -20.71 -14.54
C ASN A 507 -24.13 -19.48 -14.11
N LEU A 508 -24.17 -18.46 -14.98
CA LEU A 508 -24.93 -17.24 -14.81
C LEU A 508 -26.38 -17.34 -15.39
N GLU A 509 -26.86 -18.53 -15.76
CA GLU A 509 -28.21 -18.66 -16.37
C GLU A 509 -29.37 -18.20 -15.47
N ASN A 510 -29.14 -18.12 -14.14
CA ASN A 510 -30.07 -17.51 -13.19
C ASN A 510 -29.48 -16.22 -12.62
N ILE A 511 -29.12 -15.28 -13.46
CA ILE A 511 -28.54 -14.00 -13.06
C ILE A 511 -29.57 -13.24 -12.19
N ASN A 512 -29.19 -12.97 -10.94
CA ASN A 512 -29.90 -12.05 -10.06
C ASN A 512 -29.94 -10.67 -10.73
N GLU A 513 -31.04 -9.93 -10.57
CA GLU A 513 -31.19 -8.58 -11.11
C GLU A 513 -30.01 -7.66 -10.77
N ASP A 514 -29.43 -7.81 -9.57
CA ASP A 514 -28.25 -7.04 -9.14
C ASP A 514 -27.04 -7.23 -10.05
N ILE A 515 -26.81 -8.46 -10.54
CA ILE A 515 -25.67 -8.78 -11.43
C ILE A 515 -25.91 -8.22 -12.82
N LYS A 516 -27.13 -8.39 -13.32
CA LYS A 516 -27.53 -7.88 -14.61
C LYS A 516 -27.43 -6.35 -14.62
N LEU A 517 -27.90 -5.70 -13.57
CA LEU A 517 -27.79 -4.27 -13.39
C LEU A 517 -26.32 -3.83 -13.36
N PHE A 518 -25.44 -4.55 -12.65
CA PHE A 518 -24.01 -4.24 -12.58
C PHE A 518 -23.32 -4.36 -13.94
N ILE A 519 -23.67 -5.36 -14.75
CA ILE A 519 -23.04 -5.60 -16.06
C ILE A 519 -23.58 -4.64 -17.12
N GLU A 520 -24.90 -4.43 -17.16
CA GLU A 520 -25.59 -3.72 -18.27
C GLU A 520 -25.78 -2.23 -18.01
N SER A 521 -25.70 -1.76 -16.75
CA SER A 521 -25.96 -0.36 -16.45
C SER A 521 -24.96 0.58 -17.12
N GLN A 522 -25.49 1.72 -17.60
CA GLN A 522 -24.68 2.82 -18.12
C GLN A 522 -24.12 3.63 -16.95
N THR A 523 -22.89 4.08 -17.10
CA THR A 523 -22.27 5.01 -16.15
C THR A 523 -22.86 6.40 -16.36
N THR A 524 -23.26 7.10 -15.29
CA THR A 524 -23.80 8.46 -15.38
C THR A 524 -22.71 9.48 -15.69
N GLU A 525 -23.06 10.68 -16.20
CA GLU A 525 -22.08 11.74 -16.49
C GLU A 525 -21.28 12.12 -15.23
N GLU A 526 -21.92 12.25 -14.06
CA GLU A 526 -21.23 12.51 -12.79
C GLU A 526 -20.25 11.39 -12.39
N GLU A 527 -20.61 10.13 -12.67
CA GLU A 527 -19.72 8.99 -12.43
C GLU A 527 -18.57 8.95 -13.43
N ILE A 528 -18.79 9.41 -14.67
CA ILE A 528 -17.75 9.55 -15.69
C ILE A 528 -16.77 10.66 -15.29
N ASP A 529 -17.23 11.78 -14.79
CA ASP A 529 -16.38 12.87 -14.31
C ASP A 529 -15.56 12.46 -13.07
N ASP A 530 -16.16 11.73 -12.14
CA ASP A 530 -15.45 11.11 -10.99
C ASP A 530 -14.37 10.11 -11.41
N ILE A 531 -14.59 9.38 -12.52
CA ILE A 531 -13.67 8.38 -13.05
C ILE A 531 -12.62 9.03 -13.99
N ASN A 532 -13.00 10.06 -14.74
CA ASN A 532 -12.16 10.73 -15.75
C ASN A 532 -11.20 11.78 -15.18
N SER A 533 -11.35 12.19 -13.92
CA SER A 533 -10.38 13.09 -13.29
C SER A 533 -9.02 12.39 -13.13
N ASN A 534 -8.15 12.58 -14.10
CA ASN A 534 -6.90 11.83 -14.23
C ASN A 534 -5.81 12.26 -13.23
N ASN A 535 -6.00 13.36 -12.48
CA ASN A 535 -4.96 13.98 -11.65
C ASN A 535 -3.63 14.16 -12.40
N VAL A 536 -3.70 14.44 -13.71
CA VAL A 536 -2.53 14.61 -14.58
C VAL A 536 -2.57 16.00 -15.18
N PHE A 537 -1.59 16.82 -14.78
CA PHE A 537 -1.34 18.10 -15.39
C PHE A 537 -0.54 17.90 -16.69
N ARG A 538 -1.11 18.28 -17.83
CA ARG A 538 -0.48 18.17 -19.14
C ARG A 538 0.08 19.52 -19.55
N TYR A 539 1.39 19.54 -19.82
CA TYR A 539 2.08 20.74 -20.29
C TYR A 539 2.62 20.51 -21.67
N ASN A 540 2.30 21.44 -22.57
CA ASN A 540 2.81 21.51 -23.93
C ASN A 540 3.35 22.92 -24.13
N ASP A 541 4.56 23.04 -24.66
CA ASP A 541 5.13 24.35 -25.03
C ASP A 541 5.17 24.56 -26.55
N ASP A 542 5.51 25.77 -26.95
CA ASP A 542 5.57 26.16 -28.37
C ASP A 542 6.71 25.45 -29.12
N ASP A 543 7.71 24.90 -28.42
CA ASP A 543 8.81 24.14 -29.01
C ASP A 543 8.47 22.65 -29.23
N GLY A 544 7.24 22.22 -28.87
CA GLY A 544 6.79 20.84 -28.99
C GLY A 544 7.20 19.92 -27.83
N PHE A 545 7.71 20.48 -26.73
CA PHE A 545 7.99 19.70 -25.52
C PHE A 545 6.68 19.39 -24.80
N ASN A 546 6.42 18.09 -24.61
CA ASN A 546 5.23 17.56 -23.96
C ASN A 546 5.60 16.80 -22.71
N ILE A 547 4.96 17.10 -21.60
CA ILE A 547 5.18 16.41 -20.33
C ILE A 547 3.92 16.28 -19.51
N ASN A 548 3.78 15.15 -18.83
CA ASN A 548 2.69 14.85 -17.92
C ASN A 548 3.19 14.82 -16.47
N ILE A 549 2.58 15.65 -15.62
CA ILE A 549 2.84 15.64 -14.18
C ILE A 549 1.67 14.97 -13.47
N ILE A 550 1.95 13.89 -12.74
CA ILE A 550 0.96 13.16 -11.97
C ILE A 550 0.83 13.81 -10.59
N LEU A 551 -0.41 14.16 -10.20
CA LEU A 551 -0.69 14.73 -8.89
C LEU A 551 -1.27 13.66 -7.96
N ASP A 552 -0.65 13.46 -6.79
CA ASP A 552 -1.16 12.50 -5.81
C ASP A 552 -0.75 12.87 -4.37
N THR A 553 -1.23 12.10 -3.41
CA THR A 553 -0.83 12.26 -2.02
C THR A 553 0.49 11.53 -1.72
N ILE A 554 1.25 12.01 -0.74
CA ILE A 554 2.49 11.35 -0.29
C ILE A 554 2.22 9.90 0.13
N HIS A 555 1.06 9.61 0.73
CA HIS A 555 0.69 8.24 1.13
C HIS A 555 0.50 7.30 -0.07
N SER A 556 -0.05 7.81 -1.16
CA SER A 556 -0.33 7.01 -2.36
C SER A 556 0.92 6.63 -3.13
N VAL A 557 1.93 7.50 -3.13
CA VAL A 557 3.20 7.28 -3.85
C VAL A 557 4.24 6.51 -3.05
N LYS A 558 3.92 6.09 -1.82
CA LYS A 558 4.83 5.24 -1.04
C LYS A 558 5.12 3.94 -1.81
N GLY A 559 6.39 3.58 -1.91
CA GLY A 559 6.85 2.42 -2.70
C GLY A 559 7.23 2.76 -4.16
N GLN A 560 6.72 3.85 -4.73
CA GLN A 560 7.01 4.26 -6.11
C GLN A 560 8.42 4.87 -6.26
N THR A 561 8.85 5.02 -7.51
CA THR A 561 10.11 5.69 -7.88
C THR A 561 9.81 6.68 -8.99
N HIS A 562 10.22 7.93 -8.82
CA HIS A 562 10.00 9.04 -9.73
C HIS A 562 11.33 9.55 -10.28
N GLN A 563 11.39 10.05 -11.51
CA GLN A 563 12.59 10.75 -11.98
C GLN A 563 12.71 12.11 -11.30
N ALA A 564 11.61 12.86 -11.23
CA ALA A 564 11.54 14.10 -10.46
C ALA A 564 10.27 14.17 -9.60
N THR A 565 10.38 14.82 -8.45
CA THR A 565 9.28 15.03 -7.51
C THR A 565 9.20 16.48 -7.08
N LEU A 566 8.01 17.08 -7.24
CA LEU A 566 7.66 18.37 -6.67
C LEU A 566 6.83 18.15 -5.41
N LEU A 567 7.30 18.64 -4.27
CA LEU A 567 6.57 18.63 -3.02
C LEU A 567 5.79 19.95 -2.87
N LEU A 568 4.46 19.85 -2.84
CA LEU A 568 3.56 20.99 -2.76
C LEU A 568 3.32 21.38 -1.30
N GLU A 569 3.34 22.70 -1.00
CA GLU A 569 2.89 23.19 0.30
C GLU A 569 1.41 22.90 0.50
N THR A 570 1.07 22.30 1.61
CA THR A 570 -0.32 21.97 1.98
C THR A 570 -0.55 22.27 3.47
N PHE A 571 -1.80 22.61 3.81
CA PHE A 571 -2.18 22.97 5.16
C PHE A 571 -2.81 21.81 5.92
N ASN A 572 -2.18 21.44 7.05
CA ASN A 572 -2.74 20.50 8.03
C ASN A 572 -2.40 20.99 9.45
N TYR A 573 -3.32 21.74 10.08
CA TYR A 573 -3.12 22.54 11.30
C TYR A 573 -2.08 23.65 11.17
N ASP A 574 -1.10 23.51 10.31
CA ASP A 574 -0.12 24.50 9.87
C ASP A 574 0.38 24.11 8.47
N TYR A 575 1.14 24.96 7.84
CA TYR A 575 1.78 24.70 6.56
C TYR A 575 2.94 23.71 6.73
N ASN A 576 2.92 22.64 5.91
CA ASN A 576 3.80 21.50 6.13
C ASN A 576 5.26 21.81 5.81
N LEU A 577 5.54 22.48 4.68
CA LEU A 577 6.91 22.81 4.27
C LEU A 577 7.52 23.92 5.13
N LYS A 578 6.70 24.91 5.51
CA LYS A 578 7.11 25.93 6.51
C LYS A 578 7.63 25.26 7.79
N SER A 579 6.92 24.25 8.29
CA SER A 579 7.27 23.58 9.55
C SER A 579 8.59 22.79 9.48
N ILE A 580 9.01 22.36 8.28
CA ILE A 580 10.28 21.64 8.10
C ILE A 580 11.46 22.53 7.69
N LEU A 581 11.26 23.82 7.47
CA LEU A 581 12.32 24.76 7.09
C LEU A 581 13.59 24.65 7.96
N PRO A 582 13.51 24.60 9.31
CA PRO A 582 14.69 24.46 10.15
C PRO A 582 15.56 23.24 9.81
N TYR A 583 14.92 22.17 9.36
CA TYR A 583 15.62 20.94 8.96
C TYR A 583 16.27 21.06 7.59
N LEU A 584 15.66 21.80 6.66
CA LEU A 584 16.23 22.06 5.33
C LEU A 584 17.50 22.91 5.38
N ILE A 585 17.59 23.80 6.37
CA ILE A 585 18.79 24.64 6.63
C ILE A 585 19.76 24.01 7.64
N ASN A 586 19.52 22.74 8.04
CA ASN A 586 20.29 21.98 9.03
C ASN A 586 20.33 22.60 10.45
N GLU A 587 19.32 23.41 10.80
CA GLU A 587 19.13 24.00 12.12
C GLU A 587 18.02 23.26 12.90
N ARG A 588 18.36 22.10 13.46
CA ARG A 588 17.37 21.24 14.12
C ARG A 588 17.03 21.75 15.53
N PRO A 589 15.74 21.78 15.91
CA PRO A 589 15.36 22.02 17.30
C PRO A 589 15.83 20.86 18.20
N LYS A 590 16.17 21.16 19.46
CA LYS A 590 16.61 20.15 20.44
C LYS A 590 15.54 19.07 20.71
N LYS A 591 14.27 19.40 20.54
CA LYS A 591 13.13 18.48 20.71
C LYS A 591 12.17 18.64 19.55
N ILE A 592 11.84 17.54 18.91
CA ILE A 592 10.89 17.49 17.81
C ILE A 592 9.49 17.27 18.40
N GLY A 593 8.53 18.12 18.00
CA GLY A 593 7.13 17.95 18.37
C GLY A 593 6.51 16.77 17.58
N LYS A 594 5.53 16.06 18.15
CA LYS A 594 4.88 14.91 17.49
C LYS A 594 4.31 15.23 16.09
N ARG A 595 3.78 16.46 15.89
CA ARG A 595 3.27 16.87 14.57
C ARG A 595 4.37 17.10 13.56
N ASP A 596 5.48 17.70 13.99
CA ASP A 596 6.62 17.96 13.13
C ASP A 596 7.34 16.66 12.78
N GLU A 597 7.40 15.71 13.72
CA GLU A 597 7.89 14.36 13.48
C GLU A 597 7.10 13.68 12.34
N LYS A 598 5.76 13.75 12.37
CA LYS A 598 4.92 13.22 11.28
C LYS A 598 5.19 13.93 9.95
N ARG A 599 5.35 15.26 9.95
CA ARG A 599 5.69 16.03 8.75
C ARG A 599 7.04 15.65 8.19
N LEU A 600 8.02 15.38 9.05
CA LEU A 600 9.34 14.92 8.66
C LEU A 600 9.28 13.53 8.02
N TYR A 601 8.53 12.57 8.59
CA TYR A 601 8.33 11.26 7.98
C TYR A 601 7.69 11.38 6.60
N LEU A 602 6.64 12.20 6.46
CA LEU A 602 6.01 12.44 5.17
C LEU A 602 6.98 13.07 4.17
N SER A 603 7.75 14.08 4.59
CA SER A 603 8.74 14.74 3.74
C SER A 603 9.86 13.80 3.34
N TYR A 604 10.35 12.96 4.25
CA TYR A 604 11.37 11.96 3.96
C TYR A 604 10.87 10.94 2.91
N VAL A 605 9.63 10.46 3.06
CA VAL A 605 9.03 9.57 2.05
C VAL A 605 8.94 10.30 0.71
N ALA A 606 8.45 11.53 0.67
CA ALA A 606 8.29 12.31 -0.55
C ALA A 606 9.63 12.53 -1.28
N LEU A 607 10.64 13.02 -0.57
CA LEU A 607 11.97 13.29 -1.14
C LEU A 607 12.65 12.02 -1.66
N SER A 608 12.52 10.91 -0.92
CA SER A 608 13.15 9.65 -1.27
C SER A 608 12.49 8.91 -2.44
N ARG A 609 11.40 9.45 -3.02
CA ARG A 609 10.81 8.91 -4.26
C ARG A 609 11.62 9.30 -5.48
N ALA A 610 12.21 10.50 -5.49
CA ALA A 610 12.95 11.02 -6.63
C ALA A 610 14.29 10.33 -6.83
N THR A 611 14.69 10.20 -8.11
CA THR A 611 16.01 9.68 -8.47
C THR A 611 16.99 10.80 -8.76
N GLU A 612 16.58 11.90 -9.39
CA GLU A 612 17.46 12.92 -9.97
C GLU A 612 17.16 14.35 -9.56
N LEU A 613 15.86 14.71 -9.41
CA LEU A 613 15.45 16.08 -9.09
C LEU A 613 14.37 16.11 -8.00
N VAL A 614 14.59 16.94 -7.00
CA VAL A 614 13.57 17.31 -6.00
C VAL A 614 13.30 18.79 -6.10
N CYS A 615 12.00 19.11 -6.15
CA CYS A 615 11.52 20.48 -6.05
C CYS A 615 10.55 20.63 -4.86
N MET A 616 10.46 21.83 -4.30
CA MET A 616 9.46 22.21 -3.30
C MET A 616 8.79 23.52 -3.73
N ALA A 617 7.47 23.58 -3.57
CA ALA A 617 6.71 24.82 -3.75
C ALA A 617 6.39 25.40 -2.36
N MET A 618 6.95 26.54 -2.01
CA MET A 618 6.82 27.20 -0.70
C MET A 618 6.24 28.59 -0.84
N ARG A 619 5.47 29.01 0.15
CA ARG A 619 4.92 30.36 0.18
C ARG A 619 6.04 31.37 0.41
N LYS A 620 6.09 32.42 -0.40
CA LYS A 620 7.10 33.48 -0.32
C LYS A 620 7.11 34.18 1.05
N GLU A 621 5.94 34.36 1.67
CA GLU A 621 5.79 35.00 2.97
C GLU A 621 6.40 34.19 4.14
N ASP A 622 6.62 32.89 3.97
CA ASP A 622 7.23 32.02 4.98
C ASP A 622 8.76 31.97 4.88
N VAL A 623 9.36 32.50 3.80
CA VAL A 623 10.80 32.40 3.54
C VAL A 623 11.43 33.79 3.43
N THR A 624 12.08 34.22 4.51
CA THR A 624 12.79 35.50 4.55
C THR A 624 14.08 35.46 3.71
N GLU A 625 14.65 36.63 3.36
CA GLU A 625 15.92 36.72 2.64
C GLU A 625 17.09 36.06 3.41
N GLU A 626 17.07 36.10 4.74
CA GLU A 626 18.05 35.35 5.55
C GLU A 626 17.92 33.83 5.36
N LEU A 627 16.69 33.30 5.34
CA LEU A 627 16.43 31.90 5.10
C LEU A 627 16.80 31.49 3.67
N ILE A 628 16.56 32.35 2.68
CA ILE A 628 17.01 32.13 1.29
C ILE A 628 18.53 31.91 1.26
N ASN A 629 19.31 32.79 1.89
CA ASN A 629 20.77 32.67 1.93
C ASN A 629 21.22 31.35 2.59
N LYS A 630 20.56 30.96 3.69
CA LYS A 630 20.84 29.67 4.37
C LYS A 630 20.49 28.47 3.48
N LEU A 631 19.34 28.49 2.80
CA LEU A 631 18.93 27.43 1.87
C LEU A 631 19.91 27.29 0.70
N VAL A 632 20.35 28.40 0.10
CA VAL A 632 21.36 28.40 -0.96
C VAL A 632 22.67 27.77 -0.47
N THR A 633 23.10 28.08 0.77
CA THR A 633 24.29 27.48 1.39
C THR A 633 24.14 25.95 1.55
N GLN A 634 22.93 25.44 1.72
CA GLN A 634 22.61 24.00 1.79
C GLN A 634 22.42 23.37 0.39
N GLY A 635 22.71 24.09 -0.70
CA GLY A 635 22.66 23.60 -2.07
C GLY A 635 21.28 23.69 -2.74
N TRP A 636 20.33 24.44 -2.19
CA TRP A 636 19.06 24.72 -2.84
C TRP A 636 19.19 25.84 -3.87
N ASN A 637 18.60 25.62 -5.05
CA ASN A 637 18.33 26.69 -6.00
C ASN A 637 16.99 27.34 -5.67
N ILE A 638 16.90 28.66 -5.72
CA ILE A 638 15.66 29.39 -5.39
C ILE A 638 15.15 30.10 -6.64
N LYS A 639 13.94 29.74 -7.06
CA LYS A 639 13.21 30.40 -8.17
C LYS A 639 11.99 31.13 -7.60
N LYS A 640 11.95 32.47 -7.76
CA LYS A 640 10.77 33.28 -7.41
C LYS A 640 9.82 33.25 -8.61
N ILE A 641 8.55 32.85 -8.38
CA ILE A 641 7.52 32.85 -9.41
C ILE A 641 6.96 34.28 -9.50
N HIS A 642 7.02 34.87 -10.68
CA HIS A 642 6.46 36.20 -10.95
C HIS A 642 5.09 36.09 -11.64
N THR A 643 4.26 37.11 -11.46
CA THR A 643 2.95 37.26 -12.10
C THR A 643 3.02 37.26 -13.62
#